data_d23248276ccad473e3bdef8b6987be65
#
_entry.id   d23248276ccad473e3bdef8b6987be65
#
_cell.length_a   1.000
_cell.length_b   1.000
_cell.length_c   1.000
_cell.angle_alpha   90.00
_cell.angle_beta   90.00
_cell.angle_gamma   90.00
#
_symmetry.space_group_name_H-M   'P 1'
#
loop_
_entity.id
_entity.type
_entity.pdbx_description
1 polymer ?
#
loop_
_entity_poly.entity_id
_entity_poly.type
_entity_poly.pdbx_seq_one_letter_code
_entity_poly.pdbx_strand_id
1 'polypeptide(L)'
;MARKKKLEVEYEPSKYQKAIFNFVEKGQGNAVIEAQAGSGKCLGKNTPVMMFDGSIKLVQNIKVGDLLMGDDSKPRKVLSTTKGYGGLRKITPTKGDAWVCNDVHVLTLDHYTGSKKNRIERIDIPIDELEKKNASLHPNKTYRNYKLVRVGIEFPYKKVFFDPWLYGLWLGDGTRTRAEITCADKEIIDEVYRVIPSNYFIKESNDSHKEHVKILTIRAFDTQNNQIRKFLLNNSSINNNKFINKDFLINSREVRLKLLAGLMDSDGSLSRNCFDFFNKSEELVDDVVYLCRSLGFSAYKKKCIKTCTNNGKSGVYYRVTISGDIDEIPTILTRKKAHKRRINKSVLRTGFKIDKIDDGEYYGFTLDGNGRFLLGDFTITHNTSTAIKSISLIPEDKKILLTAFNNSIVDELKKKVKKLPHPENIDCRTMHSLGYLLLLSNYGNAIEKKPNDFKYSSYIYNNISELGGDCYASLQRKEQTKYIDNVKQFVDFGRCYLAETIKDMQFVEDHYSISVFGNEKEVALDVLKWGKENYQTIDFTDMVWLPHVLNCKPLGRIYDWIICDESQDVSVAERELLLRCTKMSTRMLFFGQDIQSIYGFQGADSQSFVELKKLPNTISLPLSISYRCSKNIVRLANRFAPNMEAKEDAVDGEIKYNVPIEEIGDGDMVLCRVNAPLLQLYCELSKLGIPAHICGKDIGTNLIKVIQKTKETELNVSLNKKGVFSKLYNNLFNDIDMTMRKNNISFDMAMDDMNISQSYDTIQALEAISDGCDSVDCLIEKIKALFSDKKVKGVSLSTIHKAKGLEAENVYICCPSLLPAKSAKKAWELKQEANLEYVAYTRAKKKLGFLSEDAFTRYSSNAQQKSSDLQLKKNKVFLLYGDTNRCSVVVPTHKAAQHIISNATKIETKASNAINISNAKQETPQSFSSISLFMKNGKKKVKRRIKI
;
A
#
# COMPACT_ATOMS: atom_id res chain seq x y z
N MET A 1 12.21 -37.65 -36.84
CA MET A 1 10.80 -37.76 -36.42
C MET A 1 10.74 -38.29 -34.99
N ALA A 2 10.68 -37.43 -33.98
CA ALA A 2 10.54 -37.83 -32.58
C ALA A 2 9.09 -37.54 -32.12
N ARG A 3 8.40 -38.63 -31.78
CA ARG A 3 7.02 -38.58 -31.28
C ARG A 3 6.98 -37.77 -29.99
N LYS A 4 6.37 -36.57 -29.99
CA LYS A 4 5.87 -35.88 -28.82
C LYS A 4 4.75 -36.74 -28.18
N LYS A 5 5.06 -37.46 -27.10
CA LYS A 5 4.04 -38.00 -26.19
C LYS A 5 3.51 -36.85 -25.35
N LYS A 6 2.28 -36.43 -25.64
CA LYS A 6 1.40 -35.64 -24.78
C LYS A 6 1.18 -36.41 -23.46
N LEU A 7 1.65 -35.89 -22.35
CA LEU A 7 1.17 -36.29 -21.03
C LEU A 7 0.48 -35.04 -20.47
N GLU A 8 -0.85 -35.01 -20.61
CA GLU A 8 -1.75 -34.10 -19.94
C GLU A 8 -1.79 -34.50 -18.46
N VAL A 9 -1.29 -33.63 -17.60
CA VAL A 9 -1.68 -33.60 -16.18
C VAL A 9 -2.35 -32.25 -16.00
N GLU A 10 -3.67 -32.31 -15.79
CA GLU A 10 -4.58 -31.22 -15.79
C GLU A 10 -4.32 -30.23 -14.64
N TYR A 11 -3.73 -29.09 -14.99
CA TYR A 11 -4.07 -27.82 -14.38
C TYR A 11 -5.41 -27.44 -15.03
N GLU A 12 -6.48 -27.33 -14.27
CA GLU A 12 -7.70 -26.71 -14.76
C GLU A 12 -7.64 -25.19 -14.50
N PRO A 13 -7.10 -24.41 -15.46
CA PRO A 13 -7.31 -22.98 -15.48
C PRO A 13 -8.83 -22.78 -15.56
N SER A 14 -9.33 -21.66 -14.97
CA SER A 14 -10.73 -21.30 -15.20
C SER A 14 -11.03 -21.32 -16.70
N LYS A 15 -12.31 -21.53 -17.08
CA LYS A 15 -12.72 -21.50 -18.48
C LYS A 15 -12.13 -20.31 -19.25
N TYR A 16 -12.00 -19.18 -18.60
CA TYR A 16 -11.43 -17.94 -19.13
C TYR A 16 -9.90 -17.98 -19.28
N GLN A 17 -9.19 -18.51 -18.30
CA GLN A 17 -7.73 -18.68 -18.38
C GLN A 17 -7.35 -19.74 -19.42
N LYS A 18 -8.13 -20.82 -19.56
CA LYS A 18 -7.95 -21.80 -20.64
C LYS A 18 -8.06 -21.14 -22.02
N ALA A 19 -9.01 -20.23 -22.22
CA ALA A 19 -9.16 -19.50 -23.47
C ALA A 19 -7.95 -18.62 -23.77
N ILE A 20 -7.41 -17.89 -22.76
CA ILE A 20 -6.22 -17.05 -22.92
C ILE A 20 -4.99 -17.91 -23.24
N PHE A 21 -4.74 -18.98 -22.52
CA PHE A 21 -3.58 -19.86 -22.74
C PHE A 21 -3.65 -20.56 -24.11
N ASN A 22 -4.81 -21.05 -24.51
CA ASN A 22 -5.01 -21.61 -25.85
C ASN A 22 -4.78 -20.57 -26.94
N PHE A 23 -5.20 -19.32 -26.73
CA PHE A 23 -4.92 -18.25 -27.68
C PHE A 23 -3.42 -17.98 -27.81
N VAL A 24 -2.68 -17.94 -26.70
CA VAL A 24 -1.22 -17.72 -26.73
C VAL A 24 -0.51 -18.85 -27.46
N GLU A 25 -0.88 -20.11 -27.20
CA GLU A 25 -0.23 -21.30 -27.81
C GLU A 25 -0.63 -21.54 -29.27
N LYS A 26 -1.90 -21.35 -29.61
CA LYS A 26 -2.47 -21.82 -30.90
C LYS A 26 -3.18 -20.75 -31.72
N GLY A 27 -3.53 -19.62 -31.10
CA GLY A 27 -4.25 -18.53 -31.76
C GLY A 27 -3.37 -17.74 -32.75
N GLN A 28 -4.00 -16.83 -33.47
CA GLN A 28 -3.36 -15.87 -34.36
C GLN A 28 -3.90 -14.47 -34.08
N GLY A 29 -3.14 -13.43 -34.45
CA GLY A 29 -3.51 -12.04 -34.21
C GLY A 29 -3.34 -11.59 -32.76
N ASN A 30 -4.14 -10.63 -32.35
CA ASN A 30 -4.06 -9.93 -31.06
C ASN A 30 -5.20 -10.33 -30.12
N ALA A 31 -5.03 -10.08 -28.81
CA ALA A 31 -6.12 -10.24 -27.86
C ALA A 31 -6.18 -9.10 -26.85
N VAL A 32 -7.38 -8.64 -26.56
CA VAL A 32 -7.71 -7.80 -25.43
C VAL A 32 -8.30 -8.69 -24.34
N ILE A 33 -7.68 -8.69 -23.15
CA ILE A 33 -8.04 -9.53 -22.03
C ILE A 33 -8.74 -8.65 -20.99
N GLU A 34 -10.06 -8.83 -20.89
CA GLU A 34 -10.91 -8.09 -19.96
C GLU A 34 -10.78 -8.69 -18.56
N ALA A 35 -9.75 -8.27 -17.82
CA ALA A 35 -9.33 -8.87 -16.56
C ALA A 35 -10.05 -8.28 -15.36
N GLN A 36 -10.91 -9.09 -14.72
CA GLN A 36 -11.46 -8.77 -13.40
C GLN A 36 -10.41 -8.98 -12.29
N ALA A 37 -10.50 -8.23 -11.19
CA ALA A 37 -9.49 -8.21 -10.15
C ALA A 37 -9.35 -9.53 -9.36
N GLY A 38 -8.17 -10.15 -9.35
CA GLY A 38 -7.73 -11.14 -8.36
C GLY A 38 -7.73 -12.62 -8.76
N SER A 39 -6.63 -13.15 -9.38
CA SER A 39 -6.44 -14.60 -9.63
C SER A 39 -5.02 -15.05 -9.25
N GLY A 40 -4.83 -15.95 -8.26
CA GLY A 40 -3.50 -16.34 -7.73
C GLY A 40 -3.34 -17.75 -7.12
N LYS A 41 -2.09 -18.11 -6.78
CA LYS A 41 -1.59 -19.40 -6.25
C LYS A 41 -1.67 -19.47 -4.72
N CYS A 42 -1.93 -20.66 -4.11
CA CYS A 42 -2.47 -20.77 -2.76
C CYS A 42 -1.85 -21.89 -1.91
N LEU A 43 -1.89 -21.75 -0.58
CA LEU A 43 -1.54 -22.75 0.43
C LEU A 43 -2.81 -23.44 0.96
N GLY A 44 -2.73 -24.71 1.31
CA GLY A 44 -3.86 -25.44 1.90
C GLY A 44 -4.25 -24.89 3.27
N LYS A 45 -5.52 -25.06 3.65
CA LYS A 45 -6.06 -24.67 4.95
C LYS A 45 -5.19 -25.18 6.10
N ASN A 46 -5.09 -24.39 7.15
CA ASN A 46 -4.29 -24.65 8.34
C ASN A 46 -2.76 -24.66 8.14
N THR A 47 -2.25 -24.25 6.98
CA THR A 47 -0.80 -24.10 6.79
C THR A 47 -0.30 -22.90 7.61
N PRO A 48 0.66 -23.08 8.55
CA PRO A 48 1.21 -22.00 9.35
C PRO A 48 2.12 -21.10 8.51
N VAL A 49 1.99 -19.79 8.68
CA VAL A 49 2.79 -18.77 7.98
C VAL A 49 3.44 -17.85 9.00
N MET A 50 4.71 -17.52 8.80
CA MET A 50 5.50 -16.64 9.65
C MET A 50 5.17 -15.17 9.39
N MET A 51 4.77 -14.46 10.43
CA MET A 51 4.55 -13.02 10.39
C MET A 51 5.85 -12.26 10.64
N PHE A 52 5.93 -11.01 10.21
CA PHE A 52 7.14 -10.18 10.38
C PHE A 52 7.43 -9.84 11.85
N ASP A 53 6.40 -9.80 12.69
CA ASP A 53 6.55 -9.62 14.14
C ASP A 53 7.00 -10.90 14.88
N GLY A 54 7.29 -11.97 14.15
CA GLY A 54 7.69 -13.26 14.68
C GLY A 54 6.54 -14.16 15.14
N SER A 55 5.29 -13.71 15.10
CA SER A 55 4.13 -14.56 15.38
C SER A 55 3.85 -15.51 14.21
N ILE A 56 3.09 -16.58 14.48
CA ILE A 56 2.63 -17.51 13.44
C ILE A 56 1.13 -17.38 13.30
N LYS A 57 0.65 -17.15 12.08
CA LYS A 57 -0.77 -17.19 11.72
C LYS A 57 -1.05 -18.35 10.78
N LEU A 58 -2.23 -18.95 10.90
CA LEU A 58 -2.71 -19.91 9.89
C LEU A 58 -3.06 -19.16 8.60
N VAL A 59 -2.79 -19.76 7.44
CA VAL A 59 -2.94 -19.13 6.13
C VAL A 59 -4.32 -18.51 5.91
N GLN A 60 -5.38 -19.14 6.39
CA GLN A 60 -6.75 -18.62 6.30
C GLN A 60 -7.00 -17.36 7.15
N ASN A 61 -6.15 -17.08 8.13
CA ASN A 61 -6.25 -15.93 9.03
C ASN A 61 -5.37 -14.74 8.59
N ILE A 62 -4.64 -14.89 7.47
CA ILE A 62 -3.82 -13.83 6.90
C ILE A 62 -4.72 -12.83 6.19
N LYS A 63 -4.49 -11.54 6.45
CA LYS A 63 -5.26 -10.41 5.92
C LYS A 63 -4.39 -9.52 5.05
N VAL A 64 -5.03 -8.74 4.20
CA VAL A 64 -4.35 -7.65 3.47
C VAL A 64 -3.78 -6.66 4.46
N GLY A 65 -2.58 -6.18 4.17
CA GLY A 65 -1.84 -5.31 5.08
C GLY A 65 -0.99 -6.06 6.10
N ASP A 66 -1.26 -7.33 6.38
CA ASP A 66 -0.38 -8.17 7.20
C ASP A 66 1.05 -8.15 6.62
N LEU A 67 2.02 -8.15 7.51
CA LEU A 67 3.42 -8.22 7.14
C LEU A 67 3.91 -9.65 7.40
N LEU A 68 4.27 -10.36 6.35
CA LEU A 68 4.89 -11.68 6.45
C LEU A 68 6.40 -11.55 6.54
N MET A 69 7.06 -12.54 7.11
CA MET A 69 8.51 -12.62 7.15
C MET A 69 9.06 -13.07 5.80
N GLY A 70 9.89 -12.23 5.18
CA GLY A 70 10.63 -12.58 3.96
C GLY A 70 11.85 -13.46 4.23
N ASP A 71 12.37 -14.08 3.18
CA ASP A 71 13.56 -14.92 3.22
C ASP A 71 14.87 -14.16 3.51
N ASP A 72 14.79 -12.82 3.52
CA ASP A 72 15.86 -11.86 3.83
C ASP A 72 15.62 -11.09 5.14
N SER A 73 14.78 -11.60 6.01
CA SER A 73 14.34 -10.96 7.27
C SER A 73 13.68 -9.58 7.08
N LYS A 74 13.21 -9.25 5.88
CA LYS A 74 12.47 -8.02 5.59
C LYS A 74 10.97 -8.29 5.51
N PRO A 75 10.13 -7.28 5.79
CA PRO A 75 8.69 -7.46 5.70
C PRO A 75 8.25 -7.71 4.24
N ARG A 76 7.25 -8.56 4.08
CA ARG A 76 6.48 -8.77 2.86
C ARG A 76 5.04 -8.39 3.14
N LYS A 77 4.60 -7.29 2.56
CA LYS A 77 3.22 -6.85 2.74
C LYS A 77 2.29 -7.71 1.90
N VAL A 78 1.23 -8.18 2.53
CA VAL A 78 0.11 -8.82 1.84
C VAL A 78 -0.68 -7.75 1.10
N LEU A 79 -0.66 -7.79 -0.23
CA LEU A 79 -1.34 -6.83 -1.10
C LEU A 79 -2.77 -7.29 -1.39
N SER A 80 -2.99 -8.60 -1.53
CA SER A 80 -4.30 -9.20 -1.72
C SER A 80 -4.35 -10.60 -1.12
N THR A 81 -5.54 -11.08 -0.77
CA THR A 81 -5.76 -12.46 -0.33
C THR A 81 -6.75 -13.17 -1.26
N THR A 82 -6.60 -14.48 -1.39
CA THR A 82 -7.42 -15.33 -2.25
C THR A 82 -7.78 -16.59 -1.49
N LYS A 83 -9.01 -17.10 -1.69
CA LYS A 83 -9.45 -18.41 -1.21
C LYS A 83 -9.91 -19.25 -2.39
N GLY A 84 -9.70 -20.57 -2.33
CA GLY A 84 -10.14 -21.50 -3.34
C GLY A 84 -10.41 -22.91 -2.80
N TYR A 85 -10.95 -23.76 -3.67
CA TYR A 85 -11.15 -25.18 -3.42
C TYR A 85 -10.70 -25.96 -4.67
N GLY A 86 -10.04 -27.10 -4.51
CA GLY A 86 -9.55 -27.94 -5.62
C GLY A 86 -8.36 -28.78 -5.25
N GLY A 87 -7.64 -29.28 -6.27
CA GLY A 87 -6.52 -30.21 -6.12
C GLY A 87 -5.43 -29.73 -5.17
N LEU A 88 -5.10 -30.57 -4.20
CA LEU A 88 -4.07 -30.30 -3.20
C LEU A 88 -2.87 -31.22 -3.33
N ARG A 89 -1.71 -30.70 -2.94
CA ARG A 89 -0.45 -31.43 -2.78
C ARG A 89 0.04 -31.32 -1.35
N LYS A 90 0.39 -32.45 -0.77
CA LYS A 90 1.07 -32.54 0.52
C LYS A 90 2.58 -32.58 0.29
N ILE A 91 3.27 -31.58 0.82
CA ILE A 91 4.71 -31.52 0.80
C ILE A 91 5.22 -32.09 2.12
N THR A 92 5.92 -33.21 2.08
CA THR A 92 6.43 -33.92 3.27
C THR A 92 7.95 -33.80 3.27
N PRO A 93 8.54 -32.88 4.07
CA PRO A 93 9.99 -32.82 4.24
C PRO A 93 10.53 -34.11 4.86
N THR A 94 11.76 -34.53 4.49
CA THR A 94 12.43 -35.66 5.15
C THR A 94 12.64 -35.38 6.64
N LYS A 95 12.83 -34.12 7.00
CA LYS A 95 12.94 -33.64 8.37
C LYS A 95 12.13 -32.35 8.49
N GLY A 96 11.16 -32.32 9.40
CA GLY A 96 10.26 -31.18 9.65
C GLY A 96 8.81 -31.54 9.42
N ASP A 97 7.94 -30.53 9.53
CA ASP A 97 6.50 -30.69 9.48
C ASP A 97 6.00 -30.67 8.05
N ALA A 98 5.01 -31.52 7.72
CA ALA A 98 4.38 -31.52 6.42
C ALA A 98 3.41 -30.33 6.30
N TRP A 99 3.29 -29.79 5.10
CA TRP A 99 2.36 -28.68 4.78
C TRP A 99 1.66 -28.93 3.45
N VAL A 100 0.60 -28.19 3.19
CA VAL A 100 -0.29 -28.40 2.03
C VAL A 100 -0.34 -27.16 1.18
N CYS A 101 -0.40 -27.34 -0.13
CA CYS A 101 -0.62 -26.28 -1.11
C CYS A 101 -1.49 -26.77 -2.26
N ASN A 102 -1.98 -25.86 -3.10
CA ASN A 102 -2.67 -26.26 -4.33
C ASN A 102 -1.64 -26.78 -5.36
N ASP A 103 -2.12 -27.54 -6.33
CA ASP A 103 -1.27 -28.23 -7.32
C ASP A 103 -0.48 -27.31 -8.27
N VAL A 104 -0.86 -26.04 -8.36
CA VAL A 104 -0.13 -25.02 -9.15
C VAL A 104 0.84 -24.17 -8.33
N HIS A 105 1.07 -24.53 -7.07
CA HIS A 105 1.95 -23.78 -6.19
C HIS A 105 3.41 -23.78 -6.69
N VAL A 106 4.15 -22.69 -6.37
CA VAL A 106 5.58 -22.55 -6.72
C VAL A 106 6.42 -22.84 -5.50
N LEU A 107 7.27 -23.85 -5.59
CA LEU A 107 8.22 -24.19 -4.56
C LEU A 107 9.52 -23.40 -4.74
N THR A 108 10.03 -22.80 -3.67
CA THR A 108 11.39 -22.25 -3.63
C THR A 108 12.36 -23.34 -3.18
N LEU A 109 13.27 -23.75 -4.07
CA LEU A 109 14.18 -24.88 -3.86
C LEU A 109 15.63 -24.48 -4.13
N ASP A 110 16.58 -25.11 -3.42
CA ASP A 110 17.99 -25.13 -3.82
C ASP A 110 18.20 -26.32 -4.76
N HIS A 111 18.62 -26.05 -5.99
CA HIS A 111 18.91 -27.01 -7.05
C HIS A 111 20.42 -27.24 -7.15
N TYR A 112 20.83 -28.50 -7.08
CA TYR A 112 22.23 -28.94 -7.20
C TYR A 112 22.57 -29.28 -8.65
N THR A 113 23.46 -28.49 -9.26
CA THR A 113 23.88 -28.64 -10.66
C THR A 113 25.38 -29.00 -10.76
N GLY A 114 25.81 -29.48 -11.92
CA GLY A 114 27.17 -29.88 -12.25
C GLY A 114 27.49 -31.34 -11.92
N SER A 115 28.50 -31.89 -12.57
CA SER A 115 28.90 -33.32 -12.48
C SER A 115 29.27 -33.76 -11.07
N LYS A 116 29.82 -32.85 -10.23
CA LYS A 116 30.14 -33.10 -8.81
C LYS A 116 29.14 -32.46 -7.83
N LYS A 117 27.97 -31.93 -8.32
CA LYS A 117 26.95 -31.24 -7.51
C LYS A 117 27.51 -30.06 -6.71
N ASN A 118 28.51 -29.36 -7.24
CA ASN A 118 29.23 -28.30 -6.53
C ASN A 118 28.56 -26.92 -6.69
N ARG A 119 27.68 -26.78 -7.68
CA ARG A 119 26.95 -25.53 -7.91
C ARG A 119 25.54 -25.64 -7.36
N ILE A 120 25.15 -24.67 -6.56
CA ILE A 120 23.83 -24.59 -5.94
C ILE A 120 23.17 -23.31 -6.41
N GLU A 121 21.97 -23.45 -6.96
CA GLU A 121 21.16 -22.32 -7.43
C GLU A 121 19.81 -22.35 -6.72
N ARG A 122 19.35 -21.19 -6.24
CA ARG A 122 18.02 -21.06 -5.66
C ARG A 122 17.01 -20.72 -6.77
N ILE A 123 16.07 -21.62 -6.97
CA ILE A 123 15.06 -21.52 -8.01
C ILE A 123 13.65 -21.53 -7.42
N ASP A 124 12.73 -20.85 -8.10
CA ASP A 124 11.29 -20.92 -7.84
C ASP A 124 10.66 -21.72 -8.98
N ILE A 125 10.17 -22.91 -8.69
CA ILE A 125 9.67 -23.85 -9.69
C ILE A 125 8.25 -24.31 -9.37
N PRO A 126 7.30 -24.27 -10.35
CA PRO A 126 5.97 -24.85 -10.20
C PRO A 126 6.05 -26.36 -9.93
N ILE A 127 5.13 -26.86 -9.11
CA ILE A 127 5.10 -28.28 -8.73
C ILE A 127 4.96 -29.20 -9.96
N ASP A 128 4.07 -28.85 -10.89
CA ASP A 128 3.83 -29.61 -12.11
C ASP A 128 5.08 -29.71 -13.00
N GLU A 129 5.84 -28.61 -13.11
CA GLU A 129 7.11 -28.58 -13.85
C GLU A 129 8.19 -29.42 -13.14
N LEU A 130 8.26 -29.35 -11.81
CA LEU A 130 9.17 -30.14 -11.01
C LEU A 130 8.86 -31.63 -11.12
N GLU A 131 7.58 -32.04 -11.11
CA GLU A 131 7.16 -33.42 -11.30
C GLU A 131 7.53 -33.92 -12.70
N LYS A 132 7.32 -33.12 -13.75
CA LYS A 132 7.72 -33.44 -15.13
C LYS A 132 9.23 -33.64 -15.28
N LYS A 133 10.03 -32.72 -14.74
CA LYS A 133 11.51 -32.82 -14.78
C LYS A 133 12.02 -34.01 -13.99
N ASN A 134 11.35 -34.42 -12.92
CA ASN A 134 11.77 -35.54 -12.10
C ASN A 134 11.32 -36.89 -12.64
N ALA A 135 10.16 -36.94 -13.33
CA ALA A 135 9.65 -38.19 -13.90
C ALA A 135 10.55 -38.79 -14.99
N SER A 136 11.35 -37.97 -15.67
CA SER A 136 12.34 -38.39 -16.65
C SER A 136 13.67 -38.90 -16.06
N LEU A 137 13.92 -38.58 -14.79
CA LEU A 137 15.24 -38.78 -14.15
C LEU A 137 15.27 -39.91 -13.09
N HIS A 138 14.12 -40.17 -12.42
CA HIS A 138 14.07 -41.13 -11.29
C HIS A 138 12.67 -41.78 -11.12
N PRO A 139 12.56 -43.07 -11.37
CA PRO A 139 11.29 -43.82 -11.27
C PRO A 139 10.70 -43.85 -9.83
N ASN A 140 11.51 -43.63 -8.80
CA ASN A 140 11.09 -43.70 -7.38
C ASN A 140 10.63 -42.36 -6.78
N LYS A 141 10.22 -41.39 -7.58
CA LYS A 141 9.69 -40.06 -7.14
C LYS A 141 10.49 -39.29 -6.07
N THR A 142 11.82 -39.50 -6.03
CA THR A 142 12.70 -38.80 -5.09
C THR A 142 13.39 -37.63 -5.77
N TYR A 143 13.17 -36.42 -5.22
CA TYR A 143 13.75 -35.18 -5.75
C TYR A 143 15.20 -34.97 -5.26
N ARG A 144 16.12 -35.89 -5.69
CA ARG A 144 17.50 -35.95 -5.14
C ARG A 144 18.29 -34.66 -5.31
N ASN A 145 18.13 -33.97 -6.42
CA ASN A 145 18.88 -32.74 -6.74
C ASN A 145 18.21 -31.47 -6.24
N TYR A 146 16.99 -31.53 -5.68
CA TYR A 146 16.21 -30.42 -5.18
C TYR A 146 16.05 -30.54 -3.67
N LYS A 147 16.18 -29.41 -2.96
CA LYS A 147 16.02 -29.35 -1.50
C LYS A 147 15.14 -28.19 -1.13
N LEU A 148 14.20 -28.41 -0.21
CA LEU A 148 13.54 -27.33 0.51
C LEU A 148 14.58 -26.61 1.35
N VAL A 149 14.39 -25.30 1.51
CA VAL A 149 15.33 -24.42 2.21
C VAL A 149 14.65 -23.74 3.37
N ARG A 150 15.32 -23.71 4.50
CA ARG A 150 14.99 -22.89 5.68
C ARG A 150 16.02 -21.79 5.85
N VAL A 151 15.63 -20.73 6.52
CA VAL A 151 16.51 -19.61 6.88
C VAL A 151 16.28 -19.19 8.31
N GLY A 152 17.33 -18.70 8.96
CA GLY A 152 17.23 -17.96 10.20
C GLY A 152 16.62 -16.56 9.97
N ILE A 153 16.23 -15.92 11.04
CA ILE A 153 15.63 -14.57 11.03
C ILE A 153 16.47 -13.63 11.87
N GLU A 154 16.67 -12.41 11.39
CA GLU A 154 17.24 -11.33 12.17
C GLU A 154 16.10 -10.42 12.67
N PHE A 155 15.93 -10.38 14.00
CA PHE A 155 15.02 -9.45 14.68
C PHE A 155 15.78 -8.25 15.24
N PRO A 156 15.15 -7.07 15.32
CA PRO A 156 15.73 -5.91 15.96
C PRO A 156 15.89 -6.16 17.47
N TYR A 157 16.89 -5.50 18.06
CA TYR A 157 17.10 -5.54 19.50
C TYR A 157 15.92 -4.90 20.25
N LYS A 158 15.45 -5.61 21.29
CA LYS A 158 14.50 -5.10 22.29
C LYS A 158 15.17 -5.15 23.66
N LYS A 159 15.05 -4.09 24.42
CA LYS A 159 15.60 -4.04 25.77
C LYS A 159 14.91 -5.08 26.66
N VAL A 160 15.69 -5.95 27.27
CA VAL A 160 15.26 -6.89 28.34
C VAL A 160 15.77 -6.37 29.67
N PHE A 161 15.05 -6.66 30.74
CA PHE A 161 15.36 -6.02 32.02
C PHE A 161 16.33 -6.82 32.90
N PHE A 162 16.65 -8.06 32.51
CA PHE A 162 17.71 -8.86 33.12
C PHE A 162 18.36 -9.80 32.10
N ASP A 163 19.46 -10.46 32.48
CA ASP A 163 20.27 -11.23 31.55
C ASP A 163 19.52 -12.40 30.91
N PRO A 164 19.57 -12.56 29.57
CA PRO A 164 18.87 -13.62 28.86
C PRO A 164 19.38 -15.02 29.20
N TRP A 165 20.67 -15.18 29.51
CA TRP A 165 21.24 -16.47 29.92
C TRP A 165 20.65 -16.93 31.24
N LEU A 166 20.53 -16.03 32.22
CA LEU A 166 19.93 -16.30 33.52
C LEU A 166 18.46 -16.74 33.37
N TYR A 167 17.73 -16.11 32.42
CA TYR A 167 16.35 -16.52 32.12
C TYR A 167 16.30 -17.93 31.51
N GLY A 168 17.18 -18.25 30.55
CA GLY A 168 17.31 -19.59 29.97
C GLY A 168 17.66 -20.66 31.01
N LEU A 169 18.57 -20.36 31.93
CA LEU A 169 18.94 -21.24 33.03
C LEU A 169 17.74 -21.53 33.95
N TRP A 170 16.97 -20.51 34.31
CA TRP A 170 15.74 -20.70 35.11
C TRP A 170 14.67 -21.51 34.38
N LEU A 171 14.53 -21.35 33.10
CA LEU A 171 13.59 -22.14 32.28
C LEU A 171 13.87 -23.63 32.36
N GLY A 172 15.12 -24.06 32.42
CA GLY A 172 15.52 -25.43 32.67
C GLY A 172 15.42 -25.80 34.14
N ASP A 173 16.40 -25.37 34.95
CA ASP A 173 16.63 -25.82 36.33
C ASP A 173 15.92 -25.01 37.42
N GLY A 174 15.11 -24.01 37.03
CA GLY A 174 14.41 -23.16 38.00
C GLY A 174 13.15 -23.79 38.59
N THR A 175 12.82 -23.41 39.85
CA THR A 175 11.58 -23.77 40.52
C THR A 175 10.39 -22.96 39.97
N ARG A 176 9.30 -23.61 39.58
CA ARG A 176 8.14 -22.99 38.93
C ARG A 176 7.42 -21.94 39.80
N THR A 177 7.41 -22.13 41.10
CA THR A 177 6.67 -21.28 42.06
C THR A 177 7.55 -20.24 42.73
N ARG A 178 8.86 -20.24 42.45
CA ARG A 178 9.85 -19.37 43.09
C ARG A 178 10.92 -18.92 42.09
N ALA A 179 11.55 -17.81 42.39
CA ALA A 179 12.74 -17.36 41.63
C ALA A 179 13.98 -18.08 42.18
N GLU A 180 14.00 -19.40 42.06
CA GLU A 180 15.03 -20.29 42.55
C GLU A 180 15.61 -21.14 41.41
N ILE A 181 16.91 -21.37 41.46
CA ILE A 181 17.63 -22.21 40.50
C ILE A 181 18.41 -23.23 41.32
N THR A 182 18.28 -24.52 40.98
CA THR A 182 19.01 -25.59 41.62
C THR A 182 20.20 -25.97 40.79
N CYS A 183 21.41 -25.86 41.31
CA CYS A 183 22.65 -26.07 40.59
C CYS A 183 23.77 -26.71 41.44
N ALA A 184 24.57 -27.59 40.84
CA ALA A 184 25.73 -28.19 41.44
C ALA A 184 27.05 -27.67 40.81
N ASP A 185 27.00 -27.05 39.65
CA ASP A 185 28.16 -26.60 38.87
C ASP A 185 28.67 -25.24 39.34
N LYS A 186 29.92 -25.17 39.79
CA LYS A 186 30.53 -23.94 40.26
C LYS A 186 30.57 -22.86 39.15
N GLU A 187 30.89 -23.26 37.91
CA GLU A 187 30.90 -22.32 36.74
C GLU A 187 29.55 -21.62 36.56
N ILE A 188 28.43 -22.31 36.79
CA ILE A 188 27.08 -21.74 36.71
C ILE A 188 26.83 -20.81 37.90
N ILE A 189 27.23 -21.21 39.12
CA ILE A 189 27.04 -20.38 40.31
C ILE A 189 27.80 -19.06 40.17
N ASP A 190 29.07 -19.11 39.76
CA ASP A 190 29.93 -17.93 39.56
C ASP A 190 29.30 -16.99 38.48
N GLU A 191 28.76 -17.54 37.40
CA GLU A 191 28.12 -16.77 36.34
C GLU A 191 26.79 -16.14 36.80
N VAL A 192 25.98 -16.84 37.60
CA VAL A 192 24.76 -16.27 38.18
C VAL A 192 25.08 -15.02 39.02
N TYR A 193 26.13 -15.07 39.84
CA TYR A 193 26.57 -13.89 40.58
C TYR A 193 27.06 -12.76 39.69
N ARG A 194 27.69 -13.08 38.57
CA ARG A 194 28.20 -12.09 37.63
C ARG A 194 27.08 -11.34 36.86
N VAL A 195 25.99 -12.04 36.52
CA VAL A 195 24.95 -11.49 35.65
C VAL A 195 23.73 -10.95 36.40
N ILE A 196 23.64 -11.21 37.72
CA ILE A 196 22.53 -10.69 38.52
C ILE A 196 22.57 -9.15 38.56
N PRO A 197 21.48 -8.42 38.35
CA PRO A 197 21.45 -6.97 38.39
C PRO A 197 21.82 -6.45 39.81
N SER A 198 22.48 -5.29 39.90
CA SER A 198 23.04 -4.72 41.13
C SER A 198 22.03 -4.45 42.25
N ASN A 199 20.73 -4.35 41.89
CA ASN A 199 19.64 -4.17 42.87
C ASN A 199 19.05 -5.51 43.36
N TYR A 200 19.71 -6.63 43.04
CA TYR A 200 19.34 -7.99 43.51
C TYR A 200 20.54 -8.65 44.17
N PHE A 201 20.27 -9.68 44.94
CA PHE A 201 21.26 -10.57 45.54
C PHE A 201 20.79 -12.02 45.50
N ILE A 202 21.75 -12.94 45.61
CA ILE A 202 21.48 -14.37 45.67
C ILE A 202 21.54 -14.83 47.13
N LYS A 203 20.47 -15.49 47.59
CA LYS A 203 20.48 -16.22 48.84
C LYS A 203 20.74 -17.68 48.51
N GLU A 204 21.89 -18.19 48.96
CA GLU A 204 22.22 -19.63 48.84
C GLU A 204 21.60 -20.43 49.98
N SER A 205 21.20 -21.66 49.66
CA SER A 205 20.89 -22.73 50.63
C SER A 205 21.29 -24.09 50.03
N ASN A 206 21.60 -25.07 50.85
CA ASN A 206 21.90 -26.41 50.38
C ASN A 206 20.60 -27.16 50.10
N ASP A 207 20.64 -28.11 49.16
CA ASP A 207 19.56 -29.07 48.94
C ASP A 207 19.50 -30.02 50.16
N SER A 208 18.30 -30.25 50.72
CA SER A 208 18.14 -31.11 51.91
C SER A 208 18.56 -32.57 51.70
N HIS A 209 18.73 -33.01 50.42
CA HIS A 209 19.00 -34.40 50.06
C HIS A 209 20.33 -34.56 49.35
N LYS A 210 21.06 -33.46 48.99
CA LYS A 210 22.32 -33.49 48.28
C LYS A 210 23.22 -32.32 48.65
N GLU A 211 24.19 -32.59 49.56
CA GLU A 211 25.06 -31.53 50.10
C GLU A 211 25.84 -30.69 49.06
N HIS A 212 26.19 -31.30 47.90
CA HIS A 212 26.92 -30.61 46.82
C HIS A 212 26.01 -29.79 45.89
N VAL A 213 24.72 -29.78 46.10
CA VAL A 213 23.73 -29.07 45.29
C VAL A 213 23.27 -27.81 46.01
N LYS A 214 23.42 -26.65 45.35
CA LYS A 214 23.01 -25.35 45.85
C LYS A 214 21.64 -24.97 45.31
N ILE A 215 20.84 -24.32 46.10
CA ILE A 215 19.58 -23.63 45.71
C ILE A 215 19.87 -22.12 45.77
N LEU A 216 19.87 -21.51 44.60
CA LEU A 216 20.12 -20.07 44.38
C LEU A 216 18.81 -19.34 44.34
N THR A 217 18.44 -18.57 45.38
CA THR A 217 17.20 -17.79 45.40
C THR A 217 17.47 -16.34 45.04
N ILE A 218 16.88 -15.82 43.97
CA ILE A 218 17.00 -14.44 43.53
C ILE A 218 16.10 -13.53 44.40
N ARG A 219 16.71 -12.63 45.11
CA ARG A 219 16.03 -11.67 46.01
C ARG A 219 16.38 -10.22 45.63
N ALA A 220 15.41 -9.33 45.69
CA ALA A 220 15.65 -7.89 45.57
C ALA A 220 16.03 -7.31 46.95
N PHE A 221 16.87 -6.31 47.00
CA PHE A 221 17.16 -5.55 48.22
C PHE A 221 15.87 -4.88 48.75
N ASP A 222 15.02 -4.38 47.85
CA ASP A 222 13.64 -4.01 48.16
C ASP A 222 12.74 -5.23 48.09
N THR A 223 12.39 -5.76 49.26
CA THR A 223 11.61 -7.02 49.36
C THR A 223 10.20 -6.93 48.82
N GLN A 224 9.64 -5.71 48.73
CA GLN A 224 8.29 -5.51 48.17
C GLN A 224 8.28 -5.48 46.66
N ASN A 225 9.42 -5.25 45.98
CA ASN A 225 9.48 -4.98 44.55
C ASN A 225 10.41 -5.94 43.77
N ASN A 226 10.36 -7.22 44.04
CA ASN A 226 11.10 -8.22 43.28
C ASN A 226 10.46 -8.43 41.87
N GLN A 227 10.83 -7.58 40.92
CA GLN A 227 10.30 -7.63 39.56
C GLN A 227 10.75 -8.88 38.80
N ILE A 228 11.97 -9.40 39.03
CA ILE A 228 12.43 -10.65 38.44
C ILE A 228 11.51 -11.79 38.88
N ARG A 229 11.22 -11.90 40.18
CA ARG A 229 10.31 -12.92 40.67
C ARG A 229 8.92 -12.79 40.03
N LYS A 230 8.36 -11.58 39.97
CA LYS A 230 7.06 -11.33 39.33
C LYS A 230 7.06 -11.75 37.88
N PHE A 231 8.11 -11.41 37.12
CA PHE A 231 8.28 -11.81 35.73
C PHE A 231 8.36 -13.33 35.55
N LEU A 232 9.22 -14.02 36.32
CA LEU A 232 9.40 -15.45 36.21
C LEU A 232 8.11 -16.23 36.57
N LEU A 233 7.35 -15.77 37.56
CA LEU A 233 6.07 -16.38 37.93
C LEU A 233 4.99 -16.15 36.86
N ASN A 234 4.96 -14.98 36.24
CA ASN A 234 4.00 -14.67 35.17
C ASN A 234 4.31 -15.42 33.86
N ASN A 235 5.53 -15.90 33.69
CA ASN A 235 5.92 -16.72 32.53
C ASN A 235 5.87 -18.24 32.81
N SER A 236 5.10 -18.63 33.83
CA SER A 236 4.62 -20.00 34.02
C SER A 236 3.09 -20.01 33.81
N SER A 237 2.62 -20.86 32.88
CA SER A 237 1.20 -20.88 32.53
C SER A 237 0.30 -21.37 33.66
N ILE A 238 -1.02 -21.08 33.57
CA ILE A 238 -2.08 -21.56 34.47
C ILE A 238 -2.00 -23.08 34.69
N ASN A 239 -1.47 -23.84 33.71
CA ASN A 239 -1.29 -25.30 33.81
C ASN A 239 0.07 -25.72 34.35
N ASN A 240 0.80 -24.86 35.05
CA ASN A 240 2.15 -25.13 35.59
C ASN A 240 3.25 -25.44 34.53
N ASN A 241 3.07 -25.05 33.27
CA ASN A 241 4.10 -25.20 32.24
C ASN A 241 4.89 -23.89 32.10
N LYS A 242 6.20 -24.01 31.94
CA LYS A 242 7.06 -22.88 31.57
C LYS A 242 6.97 -22.64 30.05
N PHE A 243 7.11 -21.39 29.64
CA PHE A 243 7.22 -20.97 28.23
C PHE A 243 8.20 -19.79 28.11
N ILE A 244 8.71 -19.56 26.90
CA ILE A 244 9.63 -18.44 26.66
C ILE A 244 8.83 -17.17 26.41
N ASN A 245 9.11 -16.11 27.17
CA ASN A 245 8.51 -14.81 26.94
C ASN A 245 8.87 -14.26 25.56
N LYS A 246 7.88 -13.67 24.87
CA LYS A 246 8.04 -13.16 23.51
C LYS A 246 9.12 -12.09 23.35
N ASP A 247 9.35 -11.25 24.37
CA ASP A 247 10.38 -10.21 24.32
C ASP A 247 11.80 -10.80 24.31
N PHE A 248 11.99 -12.00 24.79
CA PHE A 248 13.26 -12.73 24.68
C PHE A 248 13.31 -13.61 23.42
N LEU A 249 12.18 -14.22 23.04
CA LEU A 249 12.09 -15.11 21.88
C LEU A 249 12.21 -14.34 20.54
N ILE A 250 11.63 -13.14 20.47
CA ILE A 250 11.60 -12.27 19.29
C ILE A 250 12.49 -11.05 19.56
N ASN A 251 13.80 -11.28 19.59
CA ASN A 251 14.80 -10.27 19.92
C ASN A 251 16.06 -10.45 19.03
N SER A 252 17.08 -9.60 19.23
CA SER A 252 18.33 -9.68 18.48
C SER A 252 18.98 -11.07 18.59
N ARG A 253 19.81 -11.40 17.62
CA ARG A 253 20.54 -12.68 17.60
C ARG A 253 21.31 -12.93 18.91
N GLU A 254 21.96 -11.89 19.45
CA GLU A 254 22.73 -11.99 20.70
C GLU A 254 21.87 -12.40 21.89
N VAL A 255 20.72 -11.74 22.09
CA VAL A 255 19.78 -12.05 23.18
C VAL A 255 19.28 -13.49 23.05
N ARG A 256 18.91 -13.93 21.85
CA ARG A 256 18.44 -15.29 21.58
C ARG A 256 19.52 -16.36 21.79
N LEU A 257 20.77 -16.09 21.42
CA LEU A 257 21.89 -17.00 21.65
C LEU A 257 22.19 -17.14 23.14
N LYS A 258 22.20 -16.04 23.92
CA LYS A 258 22.38 -16.08 25.39
C LYS A 258 21.26 -16.86 26.07
N LEU A 259 19.98 -16.60 25.64
CA LEU A 259 18.83 -17.36 26.15
C LEU A 259 18.99 -18.87 25.88
N LEU A 260 19.37 -19.24 24.67
CA LEU A 260 19.59 -20.62 24.28
C LEU A 260 20.79 -21.25 25.07
N ALA A 261 21.84 -20.47 25.31
CA ALA A 261 22.98 -20.94 26.11
C ALA A 261 22.54 -21.33 27.55
N GLY A 262 21.72 -20.50 28.22
CA GLY A 262 21.20 -20.83 29.54
C GLY A 262 20.31 -22.09 29.55
N LEU A 263 19.49 -22.30 28.51
CA LEU A 263 18.71 -23.53 28.31
C LEU A 263 19.64 -24.75 28.08
N MET A 264 20.73 -24.57 27.36
CA MET A 264 21.68 -25.65 27.11
C MET A 264 22.55 -25.94 28.36
N ASP A 265 22.93 -24.92 29.12
CA ASP A 265 23.65 -25.05 30.37
C ASP A 265 22.85 -25.79 31.46
N SER A 266 21.48 -25.65 31.45
CA SER A 266 20.58 -26.42 32.31
C SER A 266 20.26 -27.80 31.71
N ASP A 267 19.18 -27.93 30.99
CA ASP A 267 18.56 -29.16 30.49
C ASP A 267 19.21 -29.71 29.19
N GLY A 268 20.21 -29.03 28.63
CA GLY A 268 20.89 -29.46 27.40
C GLY A 268 21.98 -30.51 27.68
N SER A 269 22.14 -31.46 26.76
CA SER A 269 23.25 -32.40 26.75
C SER A 269 24.01 -32.40 25.42
N LEU A 270 25.33 -32.23 25.45
CA LEU A 270 26.16 -32.19 24.25
C LEU A 270 26.68 -33.63 23.96
N SER A 271 26.31 -34.18 22.80
CA SER A 271 26.81 -35.46 22.35
C SER A 271 27.10 -35.40 20.85
N ARG A 272 28.26 -35.89 20.41
CA ARG A 272 28.70 -35.91 19.00
C ARG A 272 28.57 -34.52 18.32
N ASN A 273 28.86 -33.47 19.09
CA ASN A 273 28.75 -32.11 18.69
C ASN A 273 27.32 -31.74 18.16
N CYS A 274 26.31 -32.25 18.86
CA CYS A 274 24.91 -31.88 18.74
C CYS A 274 24.34 -31.70 20.13
N PHE A 275 23.41 -30.73 20.34
CA PHE A 275 22.69 -30.63 21.59
C PHE A 275 21.41 -31.46 21.54
N ASP A 276 21.12 -32.16 22.63
CA ASP A 276 19.82 -32.73 22.91
C ASP A 276 19.24 -32.01 24.13
N PHE A 277 18.03 -31.45 23.97
CA PHE A 277 17.26 -30.82 25.01
C PHE A 277 16.05 -31.69 25.33
N PHE A 278 15.74 -31.89 26.63
CA PHE A 278 14.62 -32.73 27.04
C PHE A 278 13.75 -31.98 28.04
N ASN A 279 12.45 -31.87 27.81
CA ASN A 279 11.52 -31.31 28.78
C ASN A 279 10.16 -32.03 28.74
N LYS A 280 9.40 -31.95 29.85
CA LYS A 280 8.01 -32.44 29.94
C LYS A 280 7.01 -31.44 29.31
N SER A 281 7.29 -30.15 29.38
CA SER A 281 6.47 -29.13 28.83
C SER A 281 6.58 -29.13 27.31
N GLU A 282 5.51 -29.46 26.61
CA GLU A 282 5.47 -29.41 25.15
C GLU A 282 5.58 -27.98 24.66
N GLU A 283 4.95 -27.04 25.35
CA GLU A 283 4.97 -25.61 25.03
C GLU A 283 6.40 -25.05 25.07
N LEU A 284 7.17 -25.30 26.16
CA LEU A 284 8.56 -24.87 26.23
C LEU A 284 9.41 -25.51 25.13
N VAL A 285 9.15 -26.77 24.81
CA VAL A 285 9.86 -27.50 23.75
C VAL A 285 9.57 -26.88 22.38
N ASP A 286 8.33 -26.45 22.11
CA ASP A 286 7.97 -25.79 20.87
C ASP A 286 8.64 -24.41 20.77
N ASP A 287 8.72 -23.66 21.86
CA ASP A 287 9.46 -22.40 21.93
C ASP A 287 10.97 -22.61 21.68
N VAL A 288 11.58 -23.66 22.24
CA VAL A 288 12.98 -24.01 21.98
C VAL A 288 13.21 -24.39 20.52
N VAL A 289 12.28 -25.12 19.87
CA VAL A 289 12.35 -25.41 18.43
C VAL A 289 12.28 -24.11 17.62
N TYR A 290 11.36 -23.22 17.96
CA TYR A 290 11.24 -21.90 17.32
C TYR A 290 12.54 -21.09 17.50
N LEU A 291 13.05 -20.98 18.74
CA LEU A 291 14.28 -20.26 19.07
C LEU A 291 15.46 -20.75 18.23
N CYS A 292 15.69 -22.08 18.20
CA CYS A 292 16.76 -22.66 17.42
C CYS A 292 16.62 -22.43 15.90
N ARG A 293 15.43 -22.64 15.35
CA ARG A 293 15.17 -22.42 13.91
C ARG A 293 15.31 -20.93 13.54
N SER A 294 14.90 -20.03 14.42
CA SER A 294 15.05 -18.59 14.21
C SER A 294 16.51 -18.15 14.17
N LEU A 295 17.39 -18.87 14.85
CA LEU A 295 18.85 -18.67 14.85
C LEU A 295 19.55 -19.35 13.67
N GLY A 296 18.84 -20.14 12.86
CA GLY A 296 19.42 -20.86 11.72
C GLY A 296 19.95 -22.25 12.09
N PHE A 297 19.68 -22.75 13.29
CA PHE A 297 19.98 -24.14 13.67
C PHE A 297 18.86 -25.07 13.22
N SER A 298 19.18 -26.34 12.96
CA SER A 298 18.15 -27.37 12.82
C SER A 298 17.68 -27.86 14.19
N ALA A 299 16.36 -27.86 14.39
CA ALA A 299 15.75 -28.35 15.61
C ALA A 299 14.51 -29.21 15.29
N TYR A 300 14.47 -30.43 15.81
CA TYR A 300 13.38 -31.38 15.55
C TYR A 300 12.89 -32.00 16.85
N LYS A 301 11.59 -31.80 17.14
CA LYS A 301 10.89 -32.35 18.30
C LYS A 301 10.52 -33.83 18.05
N LYS A 302 10.77 -34.68 19.06
CA LYS A 302 10.30 -36.06 19.10
C LYS A 302 9.76 -36.42 20.48
N LYS A 303 8.55 -36.94 20.54
CA LYS A 303 7.97 -37.52 21.77
C LYS A 303 8.70 -38.78 22.15
N CYS A 304 9.08 -38.94 23.41
CA CYS A 304 9.78 -40.13 23.95
C CYS A 304 9.34 -40.43 25.37
N ILE A 305 9.53 -41.65 25.79
CA ILE A 305 9.34 -42.08 27.19
C ILE A 305 10.73 -42.09 27.84
N LYS A 306 10.87 -41.40 28.99
CA LYS A 306 12.05 -41.50 29.85
C LYS A 306 11.70 -42.18 31.18
N THR A 307 12.53 -43.08 31.59
CA THR A 307 12.43 -43.75 32.91
C THR A 307 13.48 -43.14 33.83
N CYS A 308 13.07 -42.71 34.99
CA CYS A 308 13.99 -42.19 36.00
C CYS A 308 14.77 -43.36 36.60
N THR A 309 16.10 -43.32 36.53
CA THR A 309 16.99 -44.41 37.02
C THR A 309 16.91 -44.58 38.54
N ASN A 310 16.58 -43.50 39.28
CA ASN A 310 16.56 -43.51 40.75
C ASN A 310 15.29 -44.09 41.38
N ASN A 311 14.16 -44.06 40.67
CA ASN A 311 12.85 -44.46 41.21
C ASN A 311 12.01 -45.32 40.27
N GLY A 312 12.53 -45.71 39.10
CA GLY A 312 11.85 -46.54 38.11
C GLY A 312 10.63 -45.91 37.44
N LYS A 313 10.22 -44.66 37.80
CA LYS A 313 9.04 -44.01 37.24
C LYS A 313 9.30 -43.53 35.81
N SER A 314 8.42 -43.97 34.91
CA SER A 314 8.43 -43.52 33.51
C SER A 314 7.49 -42.36 33.27
N GLY A 315 7.88 -41.46 32.34
CA GLY A 315 7.05 -40.31 31.97
C GLY A 315 7.25 -39.94 30.49
N VAL A 316 6.27 -39.27 29.93
CA VAL A 316 6.33 -38.71 28.60
C VAL A 316 7.17 -37.45 28.63
N TYR A 317 8.16 -37.38 27.72
CA TYR A 317 9.03 -36.24 27.52
C TYR A 317 9.09 -35.92 26.04
N TYR A 318 9.51 -34.70 25.74
CA TYR A 318 9.80 -34.25 24.38
C TYR A 318 11.31 -34.01 24.26
N ARG A 319 11.93 -34.59 23.24
CA ARG A 319 13.33 -34.40 22.91
C ARG A 319 13.46 -33.49 21.73
N VAL A 320 14.33 -32.48 21.81
CA VAL A 320 14.78 -31.65 20.69
C VAL A 320 16.24 -31.93 20.41
N THR A 321 16.55 -32.39 19.17
CA THR A 321 17.93 -32.54 18.72
C THR A 321 18.31 -31.30 17.90
N ILE A 322 19.35 -30.58 18.33
CA ILE A 322 19.82 -29.30 17.78
C ILE A 322 21.16 -29.53 17.10
N SER A 323 21.31 -29.08 15.86
CA SER A 323 22.57 -29.14 15.13
C SER A 323 22.69 -28.01 14.11
N GLY A 324 23.91 -27.76 13.67
CA GLY A 324 24.30 -26.62 12.84
C GLY A 324 25.62 -26.05 13.33
N ASP A 325 25.84 -24.78 13.19
CA ASP A 325 26.99 -24.06 13.73
C ASP A 325 26.76 -23.73 15.21
N ILE A 326 26.54 -24.80 16.01
CA ILE A 326 26.19 -24.72 17.43
C ILE A 326 27.32 -24.26 18.33
N ASP A 327 28.54 -24.16 17.81
CA ASP A 327 29.70 -23.54 18.45
C ASP A 327 29.50 -22.01 18.68
N GLU A 328 28.49 -21.39 18.00
CA GLU A 328 28.09 -20.02 18.27
C GLU A 328 27.26 -19.88 19.58
N ILE A 329 26.74 -20.97 20.16
CA ILE A 329 25.97 -20.92 21.41
C ILE A 329 26.94 -20.72 22.57
N PRO A 330 26.89 -19.56 23.30
CA PRO A 330 27.88 -19.21 24.32
C PRO A 330 27.58 -19.88 25.66
N THR A 331 27.64 -21.23 25.69
CA THR A 331 27.47 -22.01 26.94
C THR A 331 28.60 -21.71 27.91
N ILE A 332 28.28 -21.66 29.20
CA ILE A 332 29.25 -21.41 30.29
C ILE A 332 29.98 -22.71 30.65
N LEU A 333 29.26 -23.80 30.79
CA LEU A 333 29.85 -25.09 31.18
C LEU A 333 30.84 -25.56 30.16
N THR A 334 32.09 -25.72 30.57
CA THR A 334 33.20 -26.18 29.71
C THR A 334 32.89 -27.49 29.03
N ARG A 335 32.26 -28.46 29.73
CA ARG A 335 31.80 -29.74 29.18
C ARG A 335 30.67 -29.63 28.14
N LYS A 336 30.02 -28.51 28.05
CA LYS A 336 28.92 -28.22 27.07
C LYS A 336 29.36 -27.28 25.98
N LYS A 337 30.64 -26.86 25.91
CA LYS A 337 31.17 -26.06 24.81
C LYS A 337 31.29 -26.87 23.54
N ALA A 338 30.51 -26.52 22.52
CA ALA A 338 30.60 -27.15 21.21
C ALA A 338 31.82 -26.67 20.43
N HIS A 339 32.41 -27.55 19.60
CA HIS A 339 33.56 -27.22 18.76
C HIS A 339 33.13 -27.00 17.31
N LYS A 340 33.80 -26.08 16.63
CA LYS A 340 33.60 -25.84 15.19
C LYS A 340 33.89 -27.12 14.43
N ARG A 341 32.95 -27.55 13.57
CA ARG A 341 33.09 -28.72 12.74
C ARG A 341 32.83 -28.43 11.27
N ARG A 342 33.45 -29.19 10.37
CA ARG A 342 33.13 -29.15 8.96
C ARG A 342 31.75 -29.80 8.72
N ILE A 343 30.75 -28.99 8.31
CA ILE A 343 29.43 -29.48 7.98
C ILE A 343 29.39 -29.80 6.48
N ASN A 344 29.38 -31.07 6.13
CA ASN A 344 29.35 -31.52 4.73
C ASN A 344 27.98 -31.29 4.06
N LYS A 345 26.88 -31.25 4.83
CA LYS A 345 25.52 -30.99 4.34
C LYS A 345 24.87 -29.93 5.19
N SER A 346 24.48 -28.82 4.57
CA SER A 346 23.77 -27.76 5.27
C SER A 346 22.55 -28.28 6.01
N VAL A 347 22.42 -27.94 7.28
CA VAL A 347 21.28 -28.31 8.14
C VAL A 347 20.01 -27.59 7.76
N LEU A 348 20.10 -26.51 7.01
CA LEU A 348 19.00 -25.68 6.51
C LEU A 348 18.36 -26.25 5.24
N ARG A 349 18.90 -27.33 4.68
CA ARG A 349 18.38 -27.98 3.47
C ARG A 349 17.84 -29.35 3.80
N THR A 350 16.60 -29.63 3.34
CA THR A 350 15.96 -30.94 3.54
C THR A 350 15.41 -31.51 2.25
N GLY A 351 15.51 -32.83 2.07
CA GLY A 351 14.80 -33.55 1.03
C GLY A 351 13.29 -33.52 1.29
N PHE A 352 12.50 -33.87 0.31
CA PHE A 352 11.03 -33.88 0.43
C PHE A 352 10.39 -34.87 -0.53
N LYS A 353 9.12 -35.18 -0.26
CA LYS A 353 8.20 -35.89 -1.15
C LYS A 353 7.01 -34.97 -1.45
N ILE A 354 6.37 -35.21 -2.58
CA ILE A 354 5.11 -34.57 -2.97
C ILE A 354 4.09 -35.68 -3.16
N ASP A 355 3.01 -35.64 -2.41
CA ASP A 355 1.90 -36.58 -2.53
C ASP A 355 0.66 -35.81 -2.95
N LYS A 356 -0.10 -36.37 -3.93
CA LYS A 356 -1.44 -35.87 -4.27
C LYS A 356 -2.38 -36.29 -3.15
N ILE A 357 -3.20 -35.40 -2.66
CA ILE A 357 -4.25 -35.64 -1.67
C ILE A 357 -5.59 -35.18 -2.22
N ASP A 358 -6.67 -35.48 -1.52
CA ASP A 358 -8.02 -35.08 -1.90
C ASP A 358 -8.15 -33.56 -2.04
N ASP A 359 -9.13 -33.16 -2.83
CA ASP A 359 -9.45 -31.75 -3.04
C ASP A 359 -9.85 -31.06 -1.73
N GLY A 360 -9.45 -29.81 -1.57
CA GLY A 360 -9.72 -29.11 -0.34
C GLY A 360 -9.54 -27.58 -0.45
N GLU A 361 -9.84 -26.91 0.64
CA GLU A 361 -9.69 -25.45 0.73
C GLU A 361 -8.22 -25.04 0.67
N TYR A 362 -7.95 -24.01 -0.13
CA TYR A 362 -6.65 -23.38 -0.16
C TYR A 362 -6.77 -21.85 -0.09
N TYR A 363 -5.73 -21.20 0.41
CA TYR A 363 -5.66 -19.77 0.67
C TYR A 363 -4.38 -19.21 0.09
N GLY A 364 -4.49 -18.09 -0.60
CA GLY A 364 -3.35 -17.41 -1.22
C GLY A 364 -3.36 -15.92 -0.93
N PHE A 365 -2.27 -15.28 -1.27
CA PHE A 365 -2.13 -13.83 -1.14
C PHE A 365 -1.05 -13.33 -2.10
N THR A 366 -1.20 -12.10 -2.59
CA THR A 366 -0.15 -11.43 -3.35
C THR A 366 0.74 -10.66 -2.38
N LEU A 367 2.05 -10.71 -2.61
CA LEU A 367 3.05 -10.05 -1.78
C LEU A 367 3.81 -8.99 -2.57
N ASP A 368 4.29 -7.97 -1.87
CA ASP A 368 5.31 -7.07 -2.38
C ASP A 368 6.70 -7.75 -2.41
N GLY A 369 7.70 -7.04 -2.92
CA GLY A 369 9.08 -7.49 -2.97
C GLY A 369 9.30 -8.68 -3.92
N ASN A 370 10.07 -9.68 -3.47
CA ASN A 370 10.42 -10.85 -4.31
C ASN A 370 9.36 -11.96 -4.31
N GLY A 371 8.22 -11.77 -3.62
CA GLY A 371 7.14 -12.76 -3.50
C GLY A 371 7.48 -13.98 -2.64
N ARG A 372 8.68 -14.07 -2.06
CA ARG A 372 9.11 -15.13 -1.14
C ARG A 372 8.79 -14.77 0.29
N PHE A 373 8.30 -15.75 1.03
CA PHE A 373 7.96 -15.61 2.45
C PHE A 373 8.20 -16.94 3.17
N LEU A 374 8.13 -16.91 4.51
CA LEU A 374 8.40 -18.07 5.35
C LEU A 374 7.12 -18.73 5.83
N LEU A 375 7.08 -20.05 5.78
CA LEU A 375 6.12 -20.85 6.53
C LEU A 375 6.47 -20.86 8.03
N GLY A 376 5.55 -21.32 8.87
CA GLY A 376 5.74 -21.37 10.32
C GLY A 376 6.93 -22.22 10.77
N ASP A 377 7.43 -23.14 9.93
CA ASP A 377 8.63 -23.94 10.16
C ASP A 377 9.90 -23.32 9.55
N PHE A 378 9.86 -22.06 9.13
CA PHE A 378 10.95 -21.30 8.48
C PHE A 378 11.29 -21.74 7.06
N THR A 379 10.48 -22.58 6.43
CA THR A 379 10.63 -22.97 5.02
C THR A 379 10.23 -21.83 4.09
N ILE A 380 11.05 -21.56 3.06
CA ILE A 380 10.78 -20.53 2.04
C ILE A 380 9.77 -21.05 1.01
N THR A 381 8.79 -20.25 0.63
CA THR A 381 7.83 -20.49 -0.46
C THR A 381 7.51 -19.20 -1.24
N HIS A 382 6.72 -19.30 -2.33
CA HIS A 382 6.55 -18.18 -3.30
C HIS A 382 5.11 -18.03 -3.83
N ASN A 383 4.73 -16.79 -4.32
CA ASN A 383 3.46 -16.52 -4.99
C ASN A 383 3.58 -15.64 -6.27
N THR A 384 2.75 -15.82 -7.34
CA THR A 384 2.89 -15.18 -8.69
C THR A 384 1.57 -15.02 -9.48
N SER A 385 1.49 -14.13 -10.53
CA SER A 385 0.30 -13.70 -11.30
C SER A 385 0.12 -14.31 -12.73
N THR A 386 -1.10 -14.19 -13.35
CA THR A 386 -1.52 -14.79 -14.64
C THR A 386 -0.75 -14.27 -15.86
N ALA A 387 -0.42 -12.96 -15.93
CA ALA A 387 0.33 -12.38 -17.04
C ALA A 387 1.70 -13.06 -17.24
N ILE A 388 2.42 -13.37 -16.16
CA ILE A 388 3.71 -14.07 -16.20
C ILE A 388 3.56 -15.49 -16.75
N LYS A 389 2.43 -16.17 -16.44
CA LYS A 389 2.18 -17.53 -17.00
C LYS A 389 1.95 -17.47 -18.51
N SER A 390 1.26 -16.45 -19.01
CA SER A 390 1.10 -16.25 -20.46
C SER A 390 2.45 -16.13 -21.16
N ILE A 391 3.41 -15.41 -20.59
CA ILE A 391 4.76 -15.26 -21.13
C ILE A 391 5.48 -16.61 -21.21
N SER A 392 5.34 -17.47 -20.21
CA SER A 392 6.00 -18.79 -20.22
C SER A 392 5.47 -19.77 -21.27
N LEU A 393 4.39 -19.43 -21.95
CA LEU A 393 3.81 -20.20 -23.07
C LEU A 393 4.28 -19.70 -24.45
N ILE A 394 4.91 -18.54 -24.51
CA ILE A 394 5.49 -17.99 -25.75
C ILE A 394 6.80 -18.74 -26.06
N PRO A 395 7.07 -19.07 -27.33
CA PRO A 395 8.34 -19.71 -27.71
C PRO A 395 9.55 -18.90 -27.28
N GLU A 396 10.60 -19.60 -26.83
CA GLU A 396 11.79 -19.00 -26.18
C GLU A 396 12.64 -18.13 -27.12
N ASP A 397 12.52 -18.31 -28.45
CA ASP A 397 13.21 -17.55 -29.49
C ASP A 397 12.58 -16.17 -29.76
N LYS A 398 11.42 -15.87 -29.15
CA LYS A 398 10.65 -14.66 -29.44
C LYS A 398 11.07 -13.49 -28.53
N LYS A 399 11.21 -12.31 -29.15
CA LYS A 399 11.42 -11.06 -28.42
C LYS A 399 10.10 -10.55 -27.87
N ILE A 400 10.05 -10.30 -26.56
CA ILE A 400 8.83 -9.90 -25.84
C ILE A 400 9.05 -8.53 -25.21
N LEU A 401 8.12 -7.60 -25.43
CA LEU A 401 7.99 -6.37 -24.67
C LEU A 401 6.89 -6.55 -23.62
N LEU A 402 7.21 -6.29 -22.36
CA LEU A 402 6.26 -6.29 -21.25
C LEU A 402 6.21 -4.87 -20.67
N THR A 403 5.07 -4.20 -20.82
CA THR A 403 4.89 -2.84 -20.32
C THR A 403 3.98 -2.80 -19.10
N ALA A 404 4.26 -1.83 -18.19
CA ALA A 404 3.43 -1.52 -17.03
C ALA A 404 3.43 -0.02 -16.75
N PHE A 405 2.40 0.43 -16.03
CA PHE A 405 2.10 1.84 -15.83
C PHE A 405 3.19 2.62 -15.07
N ASN A 406 3.87 2.02 -14.09
CA ASN A 406 4.88 2.72 -13.29
C ASN A 406 6.15 1.89 -13.04
N ASN A 407 7.23 2.58 -12.64
CA ASN A 407 8.54 1.96 -12.40
C ASN A 407 8.51 0.90 -11.29
N SER A 408 7.70 1.07 -10.25
CA SER A 408 7.60 0.10 -9.15
C SER A 408 7.08 -1.25 -9.64
N ILE A 409 6.06 -1.24 -10.50
CA ILE A 409 5.51 -2.45 -11.13
C ILE A 409 6.53 -3.05 -12.11
N VAL A 410 7.19 -2.22 -12.93
CA VAL A 410 8.23 -2.68 -13.87
C VAL A 410 9.37 -3.37 -13.13
N ASP A 411 9.85 -2.83 -12.01
CA ASP A 411 10.93 -3.43 -11.23
C ASP A 411 10.50 -4.76 -10.60
N GLU A 412 9.25 -4.89 -10.21
CA GLU A 412 8.69 -6.17 -9.76
C GLU A 412 8.60 -7.18 -10.92
N LEU A 413 8.13 -6.75 -12.09
CA LEU A 413 8.07 -7.58 -13.29
C LEU A 413 9.46 -8.03 -13.74
N LYS A 414 10.47 -7.16 -13.76
CA LYS A 414 11.88 -7.52 -14.06
C LYS A 414 12.39 -8.62 -13.13
N LYS A 415 12.06 -8.55 -11.84
CA LYS A 415 12.44 -9.60 -10.87
C LYS A 415 11.77 -10.93 -11.17
N LYS A 416 10.50 -10.91 -11.63
CA LYS A 416 9.74 -12.10 -12.03
C LYS A 416 10.24 -12.69 -13.35
N VAL A 417 10.48 -11.83 -14.32
CA VAL A 417 10.99 -12.20 -15.66
C VAL A 417 12.37 -12.82 -15.59
N LYS A 418 13.29 -12.33 -14.75
CA LYS A 418 14.63 -12.94 -14.54
C LYS A 418 14.59 -14.41 -14.16
N LYS A 419 13.44 -14.95 -13.79
CA LYS A 419 13.23 -16.35 -13.40
C LYS A 419 12.63 -17.21 -14.51
N LEU A 420 12.21 -16.60 -15.61
CA LEU A 420 11.72 -17.32 -16.78
C LEU A 420 12.88 -17.88 -17.61
N PRO A 421 12.65 -18.91 -18.43
CA PRO A 421 13.59 -19.28 -19.47
C PRO A 421 13.84 -18.09 -20.40
N HIS A 422 15.11 -17.87 -20.78
CA HIS A 422 15.51 -16.80 -21.69
C HIS A 422 15.04 -15.37 -21.33
N PRO A 423 15.33 -14.89 -20.09
CA PRO A 423 14.91 -13.57 -19.63
C PRO A 423 15.54 -12.44 -20.46
N GLU A 424 16.63 -12.68 -21.17
CA GLU A 424 17.30 -11.77 -22.08
C GLU A 424 16.44 -11.38 -23.29
N ASN A 425 15.47 -12.21 -23.67
CA ASN A 425 14.52 -11.95 -24.75
C ASN A 425 13.28 -11.17 -24.29
N ILE A 426 13.16 -10.86 -22.99
CA ILE A 426 12.01 -10.17 -22.40
C ILE A 426 12.43 -8.80 -21.90
N ASP A 427 11.97 -7.76 -22.58
CA ASP A 427 12.22 -6.35 -22.22
C ASP A 427 11.06 -5.81 -21.37
N CYS A 428 11.33 -5.43 -20.10
CA CYS A 428 10.32 -4.92 -19.17
C CYS A 428 10.51 -3.42 -18.99
N ARG A 429 9.48 -2.60 -19.34
CA ARG A 429 9.59 -1.14 -19.35
C ARG A 429 8.29 -0.43 -18.99
N THR A 430 8.41 0.85 -18.58
CA THR A 430 7.31 1.81 -18.68
C THR A 430 7.26 2.39 -20.10
N MET A 431 6.11 2.96 -20.51
CA MET A 431 5.98 3.65 -21.81
C MET A 431 7.01 4.75 -21.97
N HIS A 432 7.18 5.60 -20.96
CA HIS A 432 8.19 6.68 -20.96
C HIS A 432 9.62 6.14 -21.14
N SER A 433 9.97 5.04 -20.48
CA SER A 433 11.29 4.42 -20.66
C SER A 433 11.49 3.83 -22.06
N LEU A 434 10.43 3.30 -22.68
CA LEU A 434 10.47 2.82 -24.07
C LEU A 434 10.71 3.97 -25.05
N GLY A 435 9.93 5.05 -24.92
CA GLY A 435 10.06 6.23 -25.77
C GLY A 435 11.41 6.93 -25.64
N TYR A 436 11.90 7.08 -24.39
CA TYR A 436 13.24 7.61 -24.15
C TYR A 436 14.34 6.82 -24.87
N LEU A 437 14.24 5.49 -24.87
CA LEU A 437 15.19 4.65 -25.60
C LEU A 437 15.10 4.81 -27.10
N LEU A 438 13.92 5.02 -27.68
CA LEU A 438 13.77 5.33 -29.10
C LEU A 438 14.46 6.65 -29.44
N LEU A 439 14.30 7.67 -28.61
CA LEU A 439 15.00 8.95 -28.78
C LEU A 439 16.52 8.77 -28.74
N LEU A 440 17.03 8.07 -27.72
CA LEU A 440 18.45 7.79 -27.59
C LEU A 440 19.00 6.96 -28.76
N SER A 441 18.23 6.00 -29.26
CA SER A 441 18.65 5.17 -30.39
C SER A 441 18.73 5.95 -31.71
N ASN A 442 17.92 7.01 -31.89
CA ASN A 442 17.89 7.83 -33.09
C ASN A 442 18.81 9.06 -33.01
N TYR A 443 18.96 9.69 -31.84
CA TYR A 443 19.63 10.95 -31.65
C TYR A 443 20.86 10.89 -30.73
N GLY A 444 21.05 9.77 -30.03
CA GLY A 444 22.25 9.52 -29.22
C GLY A 444 22.48 10.58 -28.13
N ASN A 445 23.69 11.09 -28.09
CA ASN A 445 24.12 12.08 -27.09
C ASN A 445 23.51 13.49 -27.31
N ALA A 446 22.75 13.73 -28.38
CA ALA A 446 22.05 14.99 -28.55
C ALA A 446 20.90 15.16 -27.52
N ILE A 447 20.42 14.07 -26.94
CA ILE A 447 19.36 14.11 -25.91
C ILE A 447 19.99 14.28 -24.53
N GLU A 448 19.52 15.25 -23.77
CA GLU A 448 19.93 15.46 -22.37
C GLU A 448 19.57 14.28 -21.47
N LYS A 449 20.51 13.92 -20.57
CA LYS A 449 20.33 12.74 -19.70
C LYS A 449 19.29 12.92 -18.60
N LYS A 450 18.96 14.16 -18.25
CA LYS A 450 17.96 14.46 -17.23
C LYS A 450 16.78 15.20 -17.82
N PRO A 451 15.54 14.72 -17.60
CA PRO A 451 14.35 15.46 -18.01
C PRO A 451 14.29 16.82 -17.30
N ASN A 452 13.80 17.82 -18.00
CA ASN A 452 13.54 19.17 -17.50
C ASN A 452 12.04 19.43 -17.45
N ASP A 453 11.42 19.27 -16.30
CA ASP A 453 9.98 19.48 -16.09
C ASP A 453 9.52 20.92 -16.35
N PHE A 454 10.48 21.86 -16.45
CA PHE A 454 10.19 23.27 -16.69
C PHE A 454 10.39 23.69 -18.16
N LYS A 455 10.75 22.78 -19.07
CA LYS A 455 11.01 23.08 -20.49
C LYS A 455 9.94 23.99 -21.10
N TYR A 456 8.72 23.50 -21.18
CA TYR A 456 7.62 24.26 -21.80
C TYR A 456 7.15 25.41 -20.95
N SER A 457 7.02 25.24 -19.66
CA SER A 457 6.54 26.30 -18.77
C SER A 457 7.50 27.49 -18.74
N SER A 458 8.80 27.27 -18.77
CA SER A 458 9.79 28.37 -18.86
C SER A 458 9.73 29.06 -20.22
N TYR A 459 9.64 28.31 -21.31
CA TYR A 459 9.53 28.87 -22.64
C TYR A 459 8.26 29.73 -22.80
N ILE A 460 7.12 29.20 -22.44
CA ILE A 460 5.84 29.90 -22.47
C ILE A 460 5.95 31.19 -21.65
N TYR A 461 6.41 31.13 -20.42
CA TYR A 461 6.47 32.28 -19.53
C TYR A 461 7.37 33.39 -20.07
N ASN A 462 8.52 33.03 -20.64
CA ASN A 462 9.49 34.02 -21.14
C ASN A 462 9.08 34.63 -22.47
N ASN A 463 8.27 33.96 -23.29
CA ASN A 463 7.94 34.41 -24.64
C ASN A 463 6.45 34.72 -24.85
N ILE A 464 5.62 34.64 -23.79
CA ILE A 464 4.17 34.74 -23.93
C ILE A 464 3.69 36.07 -24.51
N SER A 465 4.41 37.16 -24.24
CA SER A 465 4.07 38.49 -24.77
C SER A 465 4.20 38.57 -26.30
N GLU A 466 5.18 37.84 -26.88
CA GLU A 466 5.39 37.71 -28.31
C GLU A 466 4.40 36.71 -28.93
N LEU A 467 4.31 35.52 -28.32
CA LEU A 467 3.46 34.43 -28.79
C LEU A 467 1.96 34.80 -28.76
N GLY A 468 1.50 35.44 -27.68
CA GLY A 468 0.11 35.82 -27.51
C GLY A 468 -0.27 37.13 -28.19
N GLY A 469 0.71 38.00 -28.54
CA GLY A 469 0.54 39.26 -29.22
C GLY A 469 -0.50 40.15 -28.55
N ASP A 470 -1.28 40.88 -29.38
CA ASP A 470 -2.33 41.79 -28.93
C ASP A 470 -3.42 41.10 -28.13
N CYS A 471 -3.71 39.82 -28.42
CA CYS A 471 -4.69 39.06 -27.67
C CYS A 471 -4.28 38.93 -26.19
N TYR A 472 -3.05 38.53 -25.89
CA TYR A 472 -2.53 38.43 -24.53
C TYR A 472 -2.34 39.83 -23.89
N ALA A 473 -1.84 40.82 -24.64
CA ALA A 473 -1.57 42.17 -24.17
C ALA A 473 -2.83 42.91 -23.71
N SER A 474 -3.97 42.66 -24.38
CA SER A 474 -5.26 43.28 -24.05
C SER A 474 -5.91 42.75 -22.75
N LEU A 475 -5.42 41.59 -22.23
CA LEU A 475 -5.97 40.93 -21.06
C LEU A 475 -5.52 41.61 -19.74
N GLN A 476 -6.41 41.59 -18.74
CA GLN A 476 -6.03 41.99 -17.40
C GLN A 476 -5.05 40.98 -16.79
N ARG A 477 -4.20 41.42 -15.83
CA ARG A 477 -3.14 40.63 -15.22
C ARG A 477 -3.59 39.23 -14.73
N LYS A 478 -4.82 39.09 -14.25
CA LYS A 478 -5.39 37.80 -13.82
C LYS A 478 -5.77 36.92 -15.01
N GLU A 479 -6.33 37.48 -16.04
CA GLU A 479 -6.65 36.78 -17.29
C GLU A 479 -5.38 36.34 -18.00
N GLN A 480 -4.33 37.15 -17.98
CA GLN A 480 -3.01 36.79 -18.48
C GLN A 480 -2.45 35.54 -17.78
N THR A 481 -2.61 35.43 -16.46
CA THR A 481 -2.20 34.21 -15.72
C THR A 481 -3.00 33.01 -16.19
N LYS A 482 -4.32 33.12 -16.33
CA LYS A 482 -5.20 32.06 -16.80
C LYS A 482 -4.92 31.66 -18.23
N TYR A 483 -4.64 32.66 -19.10
CA TYR A 483 -4.22 32.43 -20.48
C TYR A 483 -2.95 31.58 -20.55
N ILE A 484 -1.93 31.92 -19.76
CA ILE A 484 -0.68 31.10 -19.66
C ILE A 484 -1.00 29.68 -19.21
N ASP A 485 -1.87 29.50 -18.20
CA ASP A 485 -2.24 28.17 -17.72
C ASP A 485 -3.04 27.38 -18.75
N ASN A 486 -3.92 28.05 -19.53
CA ASN A 486 -4.61 27.45 -20.67
C ASN A 486 -3.63 26.94 -21.74
N VAL A 487 -2.67 27.79 -22.16
CA VAL A 487 -1.63 27.41 -23.12
C VAL A 487 -0.85 26.18 -22.64
N LYS A 488 -0.46 26.14 -21.35
CA LYS A 488 0.19 24.97 -20.76
C LYS A 488 -0.68 23.73 -20.84
N GLN A 489 -1.96 23.83 -20.50
CA GLN A 489 -2.90 22.71 -20.60
C GLN A 489 -3.04 22.20 -22.03
N PHE A 490 -3.17 23.11 -23.00
CA PHE A 490 -3.20 22.73 -24.42
C PHE A 490 -1.92 22.03 -24.86
N VAL A 491 -0.75 22.49 -24.44
CA VAL A 491 0.54 21.87 -24.74
C VAL A 491 0.62 20.48 -24.10
N ASP A 492 0.21 20.32 -22.86
CA ASP A 492 0.30 19.03 -22.16
C ASP A 492 -0.68 18.01 -22.75
N PHE A 493 -1.95 18.36 -22.91
CA PHE A 493 -2.94 17.47 -23.51
C PHE A 493 -2.75 17.28 -25.02
N GLY A 494 -2.35 18.34 -25.74
CA GLY A 494 -2.02 18.23 -27.17
C GLY A 494 -0.96 17.19 -27.45
N ARG A 495 0.08 17.08 -26.61
CA ARG A 495 1.09 16.02 -26.70
C ARG A 495 0.52 14.63 -26.42
N CYS A 496 -0.35 14.49 -25.43
CA CYS A 496 -1.00 13.22 -25.10
C CYS A 496 -1.89 12.70 -26.23
N TYR A 497 -2.58 13.61 -26.93
CA TYR A 497 -3.50 13.32 -28.04
C TYR A 497 -2.85 13.44 -29.43
N LEU A 498 -1.55 13.78 -29.51
CA LEU A 498 -0.82 13.98 -30.78
C LEU A 498 -1.45 15.07 -31.66
N ALA A 499 -1.88 16.17 -31.03
CA ALA A 499 -2.50 17.29 -31.74
C ALA A 499 -1.48 18.00 -32.66
N GLU A 500 -1.82 18.15 -33.94
CA GLU A 500 -1.04 18.84 -34.97
C GLU A 500 -1.77 20.03 -35.61
N THR A 501 -3.09 20.10 -35.41
CA THR A 501 -3.94 21.11 -36.05
C THR A 501 -4.81 21.85 -35.04
N ILE A 502 -5.34 23.01 -35.44
CA ILE A 502 -6.35 23.76 -34.65
C ILE A 502 -7.59 22.90 -34.34
N LYS A 503 -7.96 22.01 -35.27
CA LYS A 503 -9.09 21.09 -35.07
C LYS A 503 -8.81 20.10 -33.95
N ASP A 504 -7.58 19.60 -33.85
CA ASP A 504 -7.18 18.72 -32.76
C ASP A 504 -7.17 19.46 -31.42
N MET A 505 -6.69 20.71 -31.41
CA MET A 505 -6.73 21.57 -30.25
C MET A 505 -8.18 21.96 -29.85
N GLN A 506 -9.08 22.09 -30.83
CA GLN A 506 -10.50 22.27 -30.54
C GLN A 506 -11.09 21.04 -29.85
N PHE A 507 -10.70 19.84 -30.27
CA PHE A 507 -11.10 18.61 -29.56
C PHE A 507 -10.60 18.63 -28.10
N VAL A 508 -9.36 19.07 -27.85
CA VAL A 508 -8.81 19.20 -26.47
C VAL A 508 -9.59 20.24 -25.67
N GLU A 509 -9.91 21.40 -26.28
CA GLU A 509 -10.74 22.44 -25.66
C GLU A 509 -12.10 21.88 -25.23
N ASP A 510 -12.80 21.22 -26.16
CA ASP A 510 -14.14 20.68 -25.93
C ASP A 510 -14.10 19.55 -24.90
N HIS A 511 -13.07 18.68 -24.97
CA HIS A 511 -12.92 17.55 -24.08
C HIS A 511 -12.66 17.97 -22.63
N TYR A 512 -11.72 18.87 -22.41
CA TYR A 512 -11.33 19.34 -21.08
C TYR A 512 -12.04 20.62 -20.61
N SER A 513 -12.96 21.18 -21.40
CA SER A 513 -13.68 22.41 -21.08
C SER A 513 -12.75 23.59 -20.78
N ILE A 514 -11.68 23.73 -21.56
CA ILE A 514 -10.74 24.82 -21.36
C ILE A 514 -11.40 26.12 -21.85
N SER A 515 -11.57 27.06 -20.95
CA SER A 515 -12.14 28.36 -21.28
C SER A 515 -11.06 29.28 -21.89
N VAL A 516 -11.06 29.47 -23.18
CA VAL A 516 -10.08 30.30 -23.91
C VAL A 516 -10.46 31.79 -23.94
N PHE A 517 -9.48 32.66 -24.04
CA PHE A 517 -9.64 34.10 -24.19
C PHE A 517 -9.44 34.59 -25.65
N GLY A 518 -8.79 33.75 -26.48
CA GLY A 518 -8.56 34.09 -27.90
C GLY A 518 -7.73 33.03 -28.62
N ASN A 519 -6.44 33.27 -28.81
CA ASN A 519 -5.56 32.50 -29.67
C ASN A 519 -4.68 31.48 -28.91
N GLU A 520 -5.12 30.99 -27.72
CA GLU A 520 -4.30 30.03 -26.94
C GLU A 520 -4.01 28.71 -27.67
N LYS A 521 -4.90 28.27 -28.57
CA LYS A 521 -4.71 27.07 -29.38
C LYS A 521 -3.60 27.22 -30.40
N GLU A 522 -3.59 28.35 -31.09
CA GLU A 522 -2.55 28.74 -32.04
C GLU A 522 -1.20 28.85 -31.34
N VAL A 523 -1.14 29.57 -30.23
CA VAL A 523 0.06 29.67 -29.40
C VAL A 523 0.54 28.32 -28.90
N ALA A 524 -0.37 27.43 -28.49
CA ALA A 524 0.01 26.08 -28.06
C ALA A 524 0.62 25.27 -29.21
N LEU A 525 0.12 25.39 -30.45
CA LEU A 525 0.70 24.73 -31.62
C LEU A 525 2.10 25.28 -31.94
N ASP A 526 2.31 26.60 -31.82
CA ASP A 526 3.63 27.21 -31.99
C ASP A 526 4.62 26.71 -30.92
N VAL A 527 4.16 26.57 -29.66
CA VAL A 527 4.95 26.00 -28.57
C VAL A 527 5.29 24.54 -28.84
N LEU A 528 4.35 23.74 -29.38
CA LEU A 528 4.64 22.35 -29.77
C LEU A 528 5.63 22.27 -30.90
N LYS A 529 5.53 23.16 -31.91
CA LYS A 529 6.50 23.26 -32.99
C LYS A 529 7.90 23.58 -32.45
N TRP A 530 7.99 24.58 -31.57
CA TRP A 530 9.25 24.92 -30.89
C TRP A 530 9.78 23.71 -30.09
N GLY A 531 8.91 22.98 -29.36
CA GLY A 531 9.29 21.82 -28.58
C GLY A 531 9.85 20.69 -29.43
N LYS A 532 9.31 20.49 -30.64
CA LYS A 532 9.80 19.54 -31.63
C LYS A 532 11.17 19.96 -32.17
N GLU A 533 11.40 21.25 -32.44
CA GLU A 533 12.67 21.80 -32.93
C GLU A 533 13.76 21.73 -31.83
N ASN A 534 13.37 21.92 -30.56
CA ASN A 534 14.26 21.89 -29.40
C ASN A 534 14.17 20.53 -28.66
N TYR A 535 14.29 19.45 -29.38
CA TYR A 535 14.16 18.07 -28.89
C TYR A 535 15.32 17.61 -28.01
N GLN A 536 16.43 18.34 -27.95
CA GLN A 536 17.61 17.99 -27.15
C GLN A 536 17.29 18.00 -25.65
N THR A 537 16.57 19.04 -25.20
CA THR A 537 16.01 19.11 -23.84
C THR A 537 14.62 18.48 -23.86
N ILE A 538 14.37 17.51 -22.99
CA ILE A 538 13.10 16.78 -22.92
C ILE A 538 12.47 16.89 -21.54
N ASP A 539 11.14 16.85 -21.46
CA ASP A 539 10.39 16.56 -20.25
C ASP A 539 9.85 15.12 -20.26
N PHE A 540 9.08 14.73 -19.24
CA PHE A 540 8.52 13.38 -19.19
C PHE A 540 7.54 13.09 -20.31
N THR A 541 6.66 14.03 -20.67
CA THR A 541 5.69 13.85 -21.76
C THR A 541 6.37 13.77 -23.12
N ASP A 542 7.47 14.49 -23.32
CA ASP A 542 8.29 14.42 -24.52
C ASP A 542 8.82 13.01 -24.80
N MET A 543 9.07 12.21 -23.77
CA MET A 543 9.55 10.84 -23.95
C MET A 543 8.57 9.98 -24.76
N VAL A 544 7.27 10.24 -24.68
CA VAL A 544 6.26 9.48 -25.44
C VAL A 544 5.79 10.22 -26.69
N TRP A 545 5.84 11.55 -26.70
CA TRP A 545 5.40 12.42 -27.79
C TRP A 545 6.44 12.58 -28.90
N LEU A 546 7.69 12.96 -28.56
CA LEU A 546 8.76 13.21 -29.53
C LEU A 546 9.08 12.00 -30.43
N PRO A 547 9.08 10.74 -29.96
CA PRO A 547 9.27 9.61 -30.85
C PRO A 547 8.28 9.58 -32.02
N HIS A 548 7.06 10.08 -31.81
CA HIS A 548 6.05 10.17 -32.86
C HIS A 548 6.34 11.32 -33.81
N VAL A 549 6.43 12.56 -33.33
CA VAL A 549 6.54 13.76 -34.16
C VAL A 549 7.89 13.88 -34.88
N LEU A 550 8.94 13.26 -34.33
CA LEU A 550 10.26 13.15 -34.98
C LEU A 550 10.39 11.89 -35.86
N ASN A 551 9.33 11.11 -35.97
CA ASN A 551 9.29 9.87 -36.73
C ASN A 551 10.46 8.91 -36.44
N CYS A 552 10.76 8.72 -35.14
CA CYS A 552 11.82 7.84 -34.68
C CYS A 552 11.66 6.41 -35.20
N LYS A 553 12.75 5.83 -35.76
CA LYS A 553 12.78 4.43 -36.15
C LYS A 553 12.97 3.53 -34.90
N PRO A 554 12.30 2.38 -34.82
CA PRO A 554 12.42 1.46 -33.68
C PRO A 554 13.69 0.60 -33.79
N LEU A 555 14.86 1.21 -33.92
CA LEU A 555 16.16 0.58 -34.11
C LEU A 555 16.45 -0.49 -33.04
N GLY A 556 16.37 -1.78 -33.42
CA GLY A 556 16.53 -2.92 -32.50
C GLY A 556 15.39 -3.12 -31.50
N ARG A 557 14.29 -2.33 -31.56
CA ARG A 557 13.13 -2.36 -30.68
C ARG A 557 11.86 -2.82 -31.38
N ILE A 558 11.98 -3.82 -32.24
CA ILE A 558 10.85 -4.52 -32.86
C ILE A 558 10.66 -5.82 -32.10
N TYR A 559 9.45 -6.08 -31.66
CA TYR A 559 9.12 -7.22 -30.82
C TYR A 559 8.20 -8.21 -31.54
N ASP A 560 8.35 -9.48 -31.24
CA ASP A 560 7.44 -10.54 -31.69
C ASP A 560 6.15 -10.55 -30.92
N TRP A 561 6.25 -10.17 -29.63
CA TRP A 561 5.12 -10.06 -28.72
C TRP A 561 5.19 -8.75 -27.92
N ILE A 562 4.03 -8.13 -27.75
CA ILE A 562 3.85 -7.00 -26.85
C ILE A 562 2.77 -7.37 -25.83
N ILE A 563 3.10 -7.25 -24.56
CA ILE A 563 2.17 -7.49 -23.45
C ILE A 563 2.07 -6.19 -22.65
N CYS A 564 0.88 -5.60 -22.64
CA CYS A 564 0.59 -4.35 -21.96
C CYS A 564 -0.38 -4.60 -20.81
N ASP A 565 0.06 -4.31 -19.60
CA ASP A 565 -0.79 -4.37 -18.39
C ASP A 565 -1.41 -2.99 -18.14
N GLU A 566 -2.62 -2.95 -17.53
CA GLU A 566 -3.40 -1.73 -17.28
C GLU A 566 -3.65 -0.90 -18.56
N SER A 567 -3.91 -1.58 -19.68
CA SER A 567 -3.98 -0.96 -21.01
C SER A 567 -5.15 0.04 -21.19
N GLN A 568 -6.10 0.11 -20.27
CA GLN A 568 -7.18 1.10 -20.28
C GLN A 568 -6.72 2.52 -19.89
N ASP A 569 -5.52 2.68 -19.31
CA ASP A 569 -4.99 3.98 -18.90
C ASP A 569 -3.97 4.56 -19.90
N VAL A 570 -3.80 3.96 -21.05
CA VAL A 570 -2.81 4.36 -22.08
C VAL A 570 -3.34 5.57 -22.85
N SER A 571 -2.52 6.62 -23.00
CA SER A 571 -2.81 7.78 -23.85
C SER A 571 -2.70 7.44 -25.35
N VAL A 572 -3.19 8.33 -26.21
CA VAL A 572 -3.04 8.16 -27.67
C VAL A 572 -1.55 8.07 -28.07
N ALA A 573 -0.71 8.97 -27.53
CA ALA A 573 0.74 8.97 -27.80
C ALA A 573 1.42 7.67 -27.35
N GLU A 574 1.05 7.12 -26.19
CA GLU A 574 1.59 5.86 -25.70
C GLU A 574 1.13 4.66 -26.53
N ARG A 575 -0.12 4.65 -27.01
CA ARG A 575 -0.63 3.63 -27.91
C ARG A 575 0.15 3.61 -29.24
N GLU A 576 0.33 4.78 -29.84
CA GLU A 576 1.09 4.91 -31.09
C GLU A 576 2.56 4.53 -30.90
N LEU A 577 3.14 4.82 -29.74
CA LEU A 577 4.49 4.39 -29.38
C LEU A 577 4.62 2.85 -29.36
N LEU A 578 3.65 2.13 -28.81
CA LEU A 578 3.63 0.67 -28.84
C LEU A 578 3.52 0.14 -30.26
N LEU A 579 2.59 0.69 -31.07
CA LEU A 579 2.38 0.26 -32.45
C LEU A 579 3.61 0.49 -33.33
N ARG A 580 4.41 1.51 -33.06
CA ARG A 580 5.69 1.80 -33.71
C ARG A 580 6.75 0.69 -33.49
N CYS A 581 6.62 -0.06 -32.38
CA CYS A 581 7.52 -1.17 -32.04
C CYS A 581 7.08 -2.53 -32.61
N THR A 582 6.09 -2.56 -33.51
CA THR A 582 5.53 -3.77 -34.12
C THR A 582 6.09 -4.06 -35.52
N LYS A 583 5.93 -5.31 -35.96
CA LYS A 583 6.01 -5.79 -37.31
C LYS A 583 4.72 -6.52 -37.69
N MET A 584 4.50 -6.82 -38.97
CA MET A 584 3.26 -7.49 -39.40
C MET A 584 2.95 -8.79 -38.67
N SER A 585 3.96 -9.51 -38.18
CA SER A 585 3.79 -10.75 -37.41
C SER A 585 3.76 -10.56 -35.90
N THR A 586 3.80 -9.33 -35.39
CA THR A 586 3.75 -9.06 -33.97
C THR A 586 2.37 -9.43 -33.40
N ARG A 587 2.37 -10.14 -32.30
CA ARG A 587 1.15 -10.46 -31.54
C ARG A 587 1.10 -9.61 -30.26
N MET A 588 -0.08 -9.11 -29.92
CA MET A 588 -0.25 -8.21 -28.78
C MET A 588 -1.28 -8.77 -27.81
N LEU A 589 -0.98 -8.69 -26.53
CA LEU A 589 -1.88 -9.01 -25.41
C LEU A 589 -2.07 -7.76 -24.55
N PHE A 590 -3.29 -7.27 -24.50
CA PHE A 590 -3.67 -6.10 -23.71
C PHE A 590 -4.50 -6.53 -22.51
N PHE A 591 -3.92 -6.44 -21.30
CA PHE A 591 -4.64 -6.72 -20.05
C PHE A 591 -5.22 -5.43 -19.50
N GLY A 592 -6.49 -5.42 -19.17
CA GLY A 592 -7.14 -4.25 -18.62
C GLY A 592 -8.65 -4.40 -18.48
N GLN A 593 -9.29 -3.33 -18.07
CA GLN A 593 -10.74 -3.25 -17.98
C GLN A 593 -11.20 -1.80 -18.17
N ASP A 594 -12.05 -1.54 -19.17
CA ASP A 594 -12.54 -0.21 -19.53
C ASP A 594 -13.13 0.55 -18.32
N ILE A 595 -13.90 -0.14 -17.48
CA ILE A 595 -14.52 0.45 -16.29
C ILE A 595 -13.53 0.71 -15.13
N GLN A 596 -12.24 0.43 -15.29
CA GLN A 596 -11.18 0.83 -14.38
C GLN A 596 -10.34 2.00 -14.89
N SER A 597 -10.69 2.59 -16.02
CA SER A 597 -10.07 3.81 -16.53
C SER A 597 -10.53 5.02 -15.71
N ILE A 598 -9.62 5.61 -14.92
CA ILE A 598 -9.90 6.73 -14.01
C ILE A 598 -8.88 7.86 -14.10
N TYR A 599 -7.95 7.82 -15.05
CA TYR A 599 -6.87 8.82 -15.22
C TYR A 599 -7.04 9.74 -16.45
N GLY A 600 -8.27 9.89 -16.98
CA GLY A 600 -8.54 10.78 -18.11
C GLY A 600 -8.11 12.24 -17.86
N PHE A 601 -8.19 12.70 -16.60
CA PHE A 601 -7.71 14.02 -16.19
C PHE A 601 -6.18 14.18 -16.29
N GLN A 602 -5.43 13.12 -16.56
CA GLN A 602 -3.99 13.13 -16.82
C GLN A 602 -3.66 12.83 -18.29
N GLY A 603 -4.63 12.90 -19.19
CA GLY A 603 -4.43 12.67 -20.61
C GLY A 603 -4.58 11.20 -21.04
N ALA A 604 -5.01 10.29 -20.15
CA ALA A 604 -5.38 8.95 -20.55
C ALA A 604 -6.60 8.99 -21.49
N ASP A 605 -6.53 8.25 -22.59
CA ASP A 605 -7.62 8.21 -23.55
C ASP A 605 -8.74 7.28 -23.05
N SER A 606 -9.89 7.84 -22.71
CA SER A 606 -11.08 7.08 -22.26
C SER A 606 -11.59 6.06 -23.29
N GLN A 607 -11.17 6.18 -24.55
CA GLN A 607 -11.49 5.26 -25.63
C GLN A 607 -10.34 4.29 -25.95
N SER A 608 -9.19 4.41 -25.28
CA SER A 608 -8.01 3.61 -25.59
C SER A 608 -8.30 2.12 -25.64
N PHE A 609 -9.04 1.59 -24.65
CA PHE A 609 -9.37 0.19 -24.61
C PHE A 609 -10.32 -0.25 -25.74
N VAL A 610 -11.20 0.64 -26.19
CA VAL A 610 -12.09 0.43 -27.34
C VAL A 610 -11.28 0.44 -28.64
N GLU A 611 -10.35 1.38 -28.78
CA GLU A 611 -9.48 1.47 -29.97
C GLU A 611 -8.54 0.26 -30.09
N LEU A 612 -8.02 -0.25 -28.97
CA LEU A 612 -7.23 -1.47 -28.97
C LEU A 612 -8.02 -2.70 -29.46
N LYS A 613 -9.33 -2.76 -29.20
CA LYS A 613 -10.23 -3.82 -29.71
C LYS A 613 -10.45 -3.72 -31.21
N LYS A 614 -10.29 -2.54 -31.81
CA LYS A 614 -10.44 -2.31 -33.26
C LYS A 614 -9.19 -2.67 -34.08
N LEU A 615 -8.06 -2.94 -33.42
CA LEU A 615 -6.84 -3.36 -34.13
C LEU A 615 -7.10 -4.62 -34.96
N PRO A 616 -6.47 -4.75 -36.16
CA PRO A 616 -6.70 -5.91 -37.06
C PRO A 616 -6.50 -7.24 -36.33
N ASN A 617 -7.39 -8.20 -36.59
CA ASN A 617 -7.33 -9.56 -36.04
C ASN A 617 -7.27 -9.59 -34.49
N THR A 618 -7.96 -8.68 -33.81
CA THR A 618 -8.04 -8.61 -32.35
C THR A 618 -9.31 -9.28 -31.84
N ILE A 619 -9.17 -10.18 -30.87
CA ILE A 619 -10.29 -10.81 -30.18
C ILE A 619 -10.39 -10.32 -28.73
N SER A 620 -11.60 -10.29 -28.18
CA SER A 620 -11.82 -10.03 -26.74
C SER A 620 -11.92 -11.35 -25.97
N LEU A 621 -11.13 -11.49 -24.92
CA LEU A 621 -11.14 -12.64 -24.04
C LEU A 621 -11.52 -12.18 -22.63
N PRO A 622 -12.70 -12.58 -22.11
CA PRO A 622 -13.12 -12.17 -20.77
C PRO A 622 -12.33 -12.92 -19.71
N LEU A 623 -12.12 -12.27 -18.57
CA LEU A 623 -11.61 -12.86 -17.33
C LEU A 623 -12.55 -12.44 -16.19
N SER A 624 -13.80 -12.91 -16.25
CA SER A 624 -14.95 -12.36 -15.53
C SER A 624 -15.04 -12.75 -14.06
N ILE A 625 -14.33 -13.79 -13.60
CA ILE A 625 -14.43 -14.26 -12.21
C ILE A 625 -13.62 -13.37 -11.27
N SER A 626 -14.29 -12.71 -10.34
CA SER A 626 -13.65 -12.02 -9.21
C SER A 626 -13.39 -12.99 -8.07
N TYR A 627 -12.11 -13.12 -7.73
CA TYR A 627 -11.66 -13.89 -6.57
C TYR A 627 -11.46 -13.00 -5.33
N ARG A 628 -11.75 -11.69 -5.48
CA ARG A 628 -11.57 -10.67 -4.44
C ARG A 628 -12.87 -10.40 -3.69
N CYS A 629 -13.91 -10.02 -4.40
CA CYS A 629 -15.13 -9.47 -3.83
C CYS A 629 -16.11 -10.57 -3.43
N SER A 630 -16.82 -10.37 -2.32
CA SER A 630 -17.95 -11.19 -1.89
C SER A 630 -19.13 -11.06 -2.86
N LYS A 631 -20.10 -12.01 -2.80
CA LYS A 631 -21.24 -12.07 -3.72
C LYS A 631 -22.06 -10.77 -3.73
N ASN A 632 -22.33 -10.20 -2.55
CA ASN A 632 -23.12 -8.97 -2.46
C ASN A 632 -22.38 -7.77 -3.05
N ILE A 633 -21.07 -7.68 -2.86
CA ILE A 633 -20.25 -6.61 -3.46
C ILE A 633 -20.19 -6.77 -4.98
N VAL A 634 -20.05 -8.01 -5.49
CA VAL A 634 -20.11 -8.28 -6.93
C VAL A 634 -21.49 -7.92 -7.50
N ARG A 635 -22.58 -8.26 -6.78
CA ARG A 635 -23.93 -7.88 -7.19
C ARG A 635 -24.12 -6.37 -7.27
N LEU A 636 -23.52 -5.61 -6.32
CA LEU A 636 -23.52 -4.15 -6.36
C LEU A 636 -22.66 -3.63 -7.52
N ALA A 637 -21.47 -4.18 -7.72
CA ALA A 637 -20.52 -3.79 -8.77
C ALA A 637 -21.05 -4.12 -10.18
N ASN A 638 -21.96 -5.08 -10.31
CA ASN A 638 -22.59 -5.46 -11.58
C ASN A 638 -23.49 -4.36 -12.18
N ARG A 639 -23.78 -3.29 -11.43
CA ARG A 639 -24.39 -2.07 -12.00
C ARG A 639 -23.47 -1.43 -13.04
N PHE A 640 -22.16 -1.57 -12.89
CA PHE A 640 -21.11 -1.02 -13.76
C PHE A 640 -20.50 -2.09 -14.68
N ALA A 641 -20.42 -3.33 -14.22
CA ALA A 641 -19.79 -4.46 -14.89
C ALA A 641 -20.74 -5.67 -14.95
N PRO A 642 -21.75 -5.69 -15.82
CA PRO A 642 -22.80 -6.72 -15.83
C PRO A 642 -22.27 -8.17 -15.95
N ASN A 643 -21.07 -8.35 -16.47
CA ASN A 643 -20.45 -9.67 -16.68
C ASN A 643 -19.49 -10.08 -15.56
N MET A 644 -19.44 -9.37 -14.44
CA MET A 644 -18.61 -9.76 -13.31
C MET A 644 -19.28 -10.92 -12.56
N GLU A 645 -18.56 -12.02 -12.45
CA GLU A 645 -18.99 -13.21 -11.72
C GLU A 645 -18.26 -13.24 -10.37
N ALA A 646 -19.00 -13.49 -9.27
CA ALA A 646 -18.35 -13.86 -8.03
C ALA A 646 -17.87 -15.31 -8.14
N LYS A 647 -16.76 -15.64 -7.48
CA LYS A 647 -16.38 -17.05 -7.36
C LYS A 647 -17.52 -17.84 -6.72
N GLU A 648 -17.76 -19.07 -7.17
CA GLU A 648 -18.92 -19.89 -6.79
C GLU A 648 -19.08 -20.05 -5.26
N ASP A 649 -17.97 -20.22 -4.55
CA ASP A 649 -17.86 -20.35 -3.09
C ASP A 649 -17.53 -19.02 -2.36
N ALA A 650 -17.68 -17.87 -3.02
CA ALA A 650 -17.48 -16.58 -2.36
C ALA A 650 -18.53 -16.39 -1.24
N VAL A 651 -18.09 -15.82 -0.11
CA VAL A 651 -19.01 -15.44 0.98
C VAL A 651 -20.02 -14.38 0.49
N ASP A 652 -21.20 -14.32 1.11
CA ASP A 652 -22.20 -13.32 0.72
C ASP A 652 -21.70 -11.89 0.96
N GLY A 653 -20.98 -11.66 2.05
CA GLY A 653 -20.44 -10.34 2.40
C GLY A 653 -21.50 -9.37 2.91
N GLU A 654 -21.06 -8.24 3.41
CA GLU A 654 -21.92 -7.24 4.05
C GLU A 654 -21.83 -5.90 3.32
N ILE A 655 -22.99 -5.26 3.11
CA ILE A 655 -23.09 -3.87 2.66
C ILE A 655 -23.89 -3.12 3.72
N LYS A 656 -23.28 -2.08 4.31
CA LYS A 656 -23.91 -1.26 5.35
C LYS A 656 -23.94 0.21 4.93
N TYR A 657 -25.05 0.87 5.25
CA TYR A 657 -25.23 2.31 5.05
C TYR A 657 -25.31 3.02 6.40
N ASN A 658 -24.97 4.31 6.43
CA ASN A 658 -24.97 5.14 7.63
C ASN A 658 -24.13 4.54 8.77
N VAL A 659 -22.94 4.06 8.44
CA VAL A 659 -22.02 3.45 9.41
C VAL A 659 -21.41 4.55 10.27
N PRO A 660 -21.44 4.43 11.63
CA PRO A 660 -20.77 5.37 12.50
C PRO A 660 -19.25 5.19 12.46
N ILE A 661 -18.51 6.28 12.77
CA ILE A 661 -17.02 6.30 12.68
C ILE A 661 -16.40 5.30 13.66
N GLU A 662 -17.05 5.02 14.77
CA GLU A 662 -16.62 4.10 15.85
C GLU A 662 -16.55 2.64 15.39
N GLU A 663 -17.22 2.28 14.28
CA GLU A 663 -17.11 0.93 13.70
C GLU A 663 -15.81 0.72 12.91
N ILE A 664 -15.06 1.78 12.64
CA ILE A 664 -13.81 1.69 11.90
C ILE A 664 -12.70 1.16 12.82
N GLY A 665 -11.97 0.14 12.39
CA GLY A 665 -10.95 -0.53 13.18
C GLY A 665 -9.60 -0.68 12.48
N ASP A 666 -8.63 -1.24 13.21
CA ASP A 666 -7.28 -1.50 12.69
C ASP A 666 -7.34 -2.41 11.46
N GLY A 667 -6.66 -2.01 10.40
CA GLY A 667 -6.60 -2.72 9.12
C GLY A 667 -7.74 -2.40 8.14
N ASP A 668 -8.68 -1.54 8.51
CA ASP A 668 -9.74 -1.06 7.63
C ASP A 668 -9.20 0.02 6.66
N MET A 669 -9.90 0.17 5.54
CA MET A 669 -9.60 1.20 4.54
C MET A 669 -10.80 2.14 4.40
N VAL A 670 -10.53 3.43 4.45
CA VAL A 670 -11.53 4.45 4.16
C VAL A 670 -11.17 5.18 2.89
N LEU A 671 -12.12 5.25 1.98
CA LEU A 671 -11.98 5.88 0.67
C LEU A 671 -12.88 7.11 0.57
N CYS A 672 -12.34 8.16 -0.01
CA CYS A 672 -13.10 9.37 -0.33
C CYS A 672 -12.79 9.84 -1.75
N ARG A 673 -13.72 10.59 -2.34
CA ARG A 673 -13.51 11.22 -3.66
C ARG A 673 -12.43 12.30 -3.61
N VAL A 674 -12.34 13.03 -2.51
CA VAL A 674 -11.40 14.14 -2.27
C VAL A 674 -10.65 13.99 -0.95
N ASN A 675 -9.59 14.79 -0.75
CA ASN A 675 -8.70 14.66 0.41
C ASN A 675 -9.26 15.30 1.69
N ALA A 676 -10.03 16.38 1.58
CA ALA A 676 -10.44 17.18 2.73
C ALA A 676 -11.23 16.40 3.80
N PRO A 677 -12.25 15.57 3.46
CA PRO A 677 -12.95 14.74 4.43
C PRO A 677 -12.05 13.68 5.09
N LEU A 678 -11.04 13.16 4.36
CA LEU A 678 -10.10 12.19 4.92
C LEU A 678 -9.23 12.79 6.03
N LEU A 679 -8.87 14.06 5.90
CA LEU A 679 -8.13 14.79 6.93
C LEU A 679 -8.96 15.04 8.17
N GLN A 680 -10.23 15.43 8.01
CA GLN A 680 -11.15 15.56 9.13
C GLN A 680 -11.36 14.21 9.83
N LEU A 681 -11.59 13.14 9.07
CA LEU A 681 -11.72 11.80 9.60
C LEU A 681 -10.46 11.35 10.36
N TYR A 682 -9.28 11.69 9.85
CA TYR A 682 -8.03 11.43 10.56
C TYR A 682 -8.02 12.09 11.94
N CYS A 683 -8.44 13.35 12.05
CA CYS A 683 -8.53 14.03 13.32
C CYS A 683 -9.54 13.37 14.28
N GLU A 684 -10.70 12.97 13.78
CA GLU A 684 -11.71 12.29 14.59
C GLU A 684 -11.24 10.90 15.07
N LEU A 685 -10.64 10.10 14.18
CA LEU A 685 -10.05 8.81 14.55
C LEU A 685 -8.93 8.97 15.60
N SER A 686 -8.12 10.03 15.48
CA SER A 686 -7.09 10.36 16.48
C SER A 686 -7.68 10.70 17.85
N LYS A 687 -8.79 11.44 17.90
CA LYS A 687 -9.52 11.71 19.16
C LYS A 687 -10.08 10.45 19.81
N LEU A 688 -10.50 9.49 18.99
CA LEU A 688 -10.98 8.18 19.44
C LEU A 688 -9.84 7.21 19.81
N GLY A 689 -8.57 7.63 19.67
CA GLY A 689 -7.40 6.79 19.93
C GLY A 689 -7.19 5.70 18.88
N ILE A 690 -7.82 5.79 17.71
CA ILE A 690 -7.71 4.84 16.61
C ILE A 690 -6.55 5.28 15.68
N PRO A 691 -5.45 4.51 15.58
CA PRO A 691 -4.36 4.86 14.71
C PRO A 691 -4.82 4.90 13.25
N ALA A 692 -4.50 5.97 12.54
CA ALA A 692 -4.81 6.11 11.12
C ALA A 692 -3.63 6.75 10.36
N HIS A 693 -3.55 6.53 9.05
CA HIS A 693 -2.57 7.17 8.18
C HIS A 693 -3.19 7.49 6.81
N ILE A 694 -2.71 8.57 6.19
CA ILE A 694 -3.17 8.99 4.87
C ILE A 694 -2.19 8.52 3.81
N CYS A 695 -2.68 7.79 2.82
CA CYS A 695 -1.89 7.29 1.71
C CYS A 695 -1.59 8.42 0.70
N GLY A 696 -0.31 8.68 0.41
CA GLY A 696 0.10 9.57 -0.68
C GLY A 696 1.08 10.69 -0.29
N LYS A 697 2.37 10.37 -0.31
CA LYS A 697 3.46 11.33 -0.09
C LYS A 697 3.42 12.54 -1.04
N ASP A 698 3.00 12.30 -2.29
CA ASP A 698 2.86 13.36 -3.30
C ASP A 698 1.82 14.41 -2.91
N ILE A 699 0.74 13.99 -2.20
CA ILE A 699 -0.30 14.91 -1.71
C ILE A 699 0.32 15.87 -0.69
N GLY A 700 1.06 15.35 0.28
CA GLY A 700 1.77 16.17 1.25
C GLY A 700 2.76 17.12 0.58
N THR A 701 3.52 16.63 -0.41
CA THR A 701 4.46 17.45 -1.18
C THR A 701 3.74 18.55 -1.95
N ASN A 702 2.59 18.26 -2.56
CA ASN A 702 1.80 19.26 -3.29
C ASN A 702 1.19 20.30 -2.35
N LEU A 703 0.66 19.89 -1.18
CA LEU A 703 0.18 20.82 -0.16
C LEU A 703 1.29 21.77 0.31
N ILE A 704 2.49 21.24 0.54
CA ILE A 704 3.67 22.05 0.89
C ILE A 704 4.02 23.04 -0.23
N LYS A 705 3.99 22.61 -1.50
CA LYS A 705 4.22 23.50 -2.65
C LYS A 705 3.19 24.62 -2.72
N VAL A 706 1.91 24.34 -2.42
CA VAL A 706 0.84 25.33 -2.38
C VAL A 706 1.14 26.39 -1.31
N ILE A 707 1.54 25.96 -0.10
CA ILE A 707 1.95 26.86 0.98
C ILE A 707 3.15 27.70 0.54
N GLN A 708 4.22 27.09 0.03
CA GLN A 708 5.45 27.77 -0.39
C GLN A 708 5.23 28.79 -1.52
N LYS A 709 4.30 28.53 -2.46
CA LYS A 709 3.93 29.47 -3.52
C LYS A 709 3.32 30.77 -2.97
N THR A 710 2.74 30.76 -1.78
CA THR A 710 2.23 31.98 -1.15
C THR A 710 3.33 32.95 -0.74
N LYS A 711 4.53 32.44 -0.43
CA LYS A 711 5.67 33.20 0.10
C LYS A 711 5.35 33.92 1.43
N GLU A 712 4.36 33.43 2.16
CA GLU A 712 3.94 33.98 3.44
C GLU A 712 4.52 33.14 4.59
N THR A 713 4.79 33.78 5.72
CA THR A 713 5.37 33.17 6.92
C THR A 713 4.36 32.98 8.06
N GLU A 714 3.19 33.60 7.96
CA GLU A 714 2.14 33.56 8.97
C GLU A 714 0.92 32.78 8.46
N LEU A 715 0.16 32.17 9.38
CA LEU A 715 -1.05 31.39 9.11
C LEU A 715 -2.36 32.23 9.18
N ASN A 716 -2.33 33.52 8.90
CA ASN A 716 -3.51 34.39 9.03
C ASN A 716 -4.60 34.02 8.02
N VAL A 717 -5.84 33.93 8.53
CA VAL A 717 -7.06 33.69 7.71
C VAL A 717 -7.70 35.03 7.27
N SER A 718 -7.39 36.13 7.94
CA SER A 718 -7.95 37.43 7.65
C SER A 718 -7.43 38.00 6.32
N LEU A 719 -8.32 38.28 5.36
CA LEU A 719 -7.98 38.71 4.00
C LEU A 719 -7.17 40.01 3.96
N ASN A 720 -7.21 40.79 4.99
CA ASN A 720 -6.52 42.09 5.12
C ASN A 720 -5.16 41.99 5.83
N LYS A 721 -4.79 40.80 6.31
CA LYS A 721 -3.48 40.51 6.91
C LYS A 721 -2.64 39.66 5.97
N LYS A 722 -1.33 39.83 6.03
CA LYS A 722 -0.41 38.91 5.34
C LYS A 722 -0.52 37.54 5.98
N GLY A 723 -0.61 36.49 5.18
CA GLY A 723 -0.65 35.12 5.67
C GLY A 723 -1.07 34.13 4.58
N VAL A 724 -0.70 32.85 4.80
CA VAL A 724 -0.93 31.76 3.83
C VAL A 724 -2.41 31.66 3.48
N PHE A 725 -3.28 31.51 4.48
CA PHE A 725 -4.72 31.33 4.21
C PHE A 725 -5.37 32.60 3.62
N SER A 726 -4.97 33.76 4.08
CA SER A 726 -5.41 35.03 3.51
C SER A 726 -5.14 35.08 2.00
N LYS A 727 -3.93 34.72 1.59
CA LYS A 727 -3.55 34.73 0.18
C LYS A 727 -4.24 33.66 -0.65
N LEU A 728 -4.40 32.45 -0.09
CA LEU A 728 -5.12 31.37 -0.75
C LEU A 728 -6.60 31.71 -0.96
N TYR A 729 -7.28 32.26 0.03
CA TYR A 729 -8.67 32.71 -0.12
C TYR A 729 -8.81 33.87 -1.08
N ASN A 730 -7.89 34.85 -1.06
CA ASN A 730 -7.90 35.94 -2.03
C ASN A 730 -7.75 35.44 -3.46
N ASN A 731 -6.88 34.47 -3.71
CA ASN A 731 -6.75 33.86 -5.03
C ASN A 731 -8.04 33.14 -5.43
N LEU A 732 -8.61 32.33 -4.55
CA LEU A 732 -9.86 31.61 -4.78
C LEU A 732 -11.02 32.57 -5.12
N PHE A 733 -11.21 33.64 -4.35
CA PHE A 733 -12.25 34.65 -4.62
C PHE A 733 -12.04 35.34 -5.96
N ASN A 734 -10.78 35.59 -6.33
CA ASN A 734 -10.48 36.17 -7.64
C ASN A 734 -10.85 35.20 -8.78
N ASP A 735 -10.56 33.91 -8.62
CA ASP A 735 -10.91 32.87 -9.63
C ASP A 735 -12.43 32.76 -9.77
N ILE A 736 -13.18 32.81 -8.66
CA ILE A 736 -14.64 32.83 -8.66
C ILE A 736 -15.17 34.06 -9.39
N ASP A 737 -14.69 35.24 -9.02
CA ASP A 737 -15.14 36.50 -9.63
C ASP A 737 -14.83 36.56 -11.13
N MET A 738 -13.68 36.03 -11.57
CA MET A 738 -13.35 35.91 -12.99
C MET A 738 -14.31 34.98 -13.72
N THR A 739 -14.56 33.81 -13.15
CA THR A 739 -15.43 32.80 -13.77
C THR A 739 -16.88 33.30 -13.87
N MET A 740 -17.38 33.98 -12.83
CA MET A 740 -18.70 34.60 -12.82
C MET A 740 -18.83 35.63 -13.94
N ARG A 741 -17.86 36.55 -14.07
CA ARG A 741 -17.90 37.61 -15.10
C ARG A 741 -17.82 37.06 -16.51
N LYS A 742 -16.88 36.12 -16.73
CA LYS A 742 -16.63 35.54 -18.05
C LYS A 742 -17.85 34.79 -18.58
N ASN A 743 -18.46 33.98 -17.72
CA ASN A 743 -19.53 33.05 -18.13
C ASN A 743 -20.91 33.62 -17.81
N ASN A 744 -21.03 34.82 -17.24
CA ASN A 744 -22.27 35.46 -16.78
C ASN A 744 -23.11 34.51 -15.90
N ILE A 745 -22.47 33.83 -14.95
CA ILE A 745 -23.08 32.85 -14.06
C ILE A 745 -23.10 33.34 -12.60
N SER A 746 -23.96 32.72 -11.80
CA SER A 746 -24.03 33.00 -10.36
C SER A 746 -22.79 32.46 -9.61
N PHE A 747 -22.59 32.93 -8.37
CA PHE A 747 -21.54 32.45 -7.47
C PHE A 747 -21.63 30.94 -7.26
N ASP A 748 -22.84 30.39 -7.06
CA ASP A 748 -23.07 28.98 -6.86
C ASP A 748 -22.66 28.14 -8.09
N MET A 749 -22.98 28.63 -9.27
CA MET A 749 -22.56 27.99 -10.52
C MET A 749 -21.05 28.08 -10.76
N ALA A 750 -20.41 29.14 -10.32
CA ALA A 750 -18.94 29.28 -10.41
C ALA A 750 -18.23 28.30 -9.42
N MET A 751 -18.83 28.01 -8.27
CA MET A 751 -18.32 27.02 -7.32
C MET A 751 -18.40 25.59 -7.85
N ASP A 752 -19.23 25.33 -8.84
CA ASP A 752 -19.30 24.04 -9.54
C ASP A 752 -18.13 23.82 -10.54
N ASP A 753 -17.34 24.87 -10.83
CA ASP A 753 -16.13 24.72 -11.64
C ASP A 753 -15.13 23.80 -10.93
N MET A 754 -14.57 22.84 -11.67
CA MET A 754 -13.72 21.80 -11.11
C MET A 754 -12.45 22.38 -10.46
N ASN A 755 -11.84 23.39 -11.06
CA ASN A 755 -10.59 24.00 -10.54
C ASN A 755 -10.87 24.83 -9.27
N ILE A 756 -11.99 25.55 -9.26
CA ILE A 756 -12.44 26.34 -8.10
C ILE A 756 -12.77 25.41 -6.94
N SER A 757 -13.52 24.33 -7.19
CA SER A 757 -13.87 23.33 -6.19
C SER A 757 -12.62 22.64 -5.62
N GLN A 758 -11.66 22.28 -6.45
CA GLN A 758 -10.39 21.69 -6.00
C GLN A 758 -9.53 22.65 -5.18
N SER A 759 -9.48 23.92 -5.58
CA SER A 759 -8.76 24.95 -4.82
C SER A 759 -9.39 25.16 -3.45
N TYR A 760 -10.71 25.22 -3.38
CA TYR A 760 -11.45 25.30 -2.12
C TYR A 760 -11.19 24.09 -1.22
N ASP A 761 -11.28 22.87 -1.74
CA ASP A 761 -11.02 21.64 -1.01
C ASP A 761 -9.57 21.60 -0.47
N THR A 762 -8.62 22.12 -1.25
CA THR A 762 -7.20 22.22 -0.84
C THR A 762 -7.03 23.17 0.35
N ILE A 763 -7.71 24.32 0.33
CA ILE A 763 -7.66 25.29 1.42
C ILE A 763 -8.28 24.70 2.68
N GLN A 764 -9.45 24.06 2.57
CA GLN A 764 -10.11 23.40 3.70
C GLN A 764 -9.23 22.28 4.30
N ALA A 765 -8.55 21.51 3.46
CA ALA A 765 -7.60 20.51 3.91
C ALA A 765 -6.45 21.11 4.73
N LEU A 766 -5.86 22.21 4.24
CA LEU A 766 -4.80 22.93 4.94
C LEU A 766 -5.28 23.56 6.26
N GLU A 767 -6.49 24.13 6.28
CA GLU A 767 -7.11 24.64 7.52
C GLU A 767 -7.27 23.52 8.57
N ALA A 768 -7.77 22.37 8.18
CA ALA A 768 -7.96 21.25 9.08
C ALA A 768 -6.62 20.73 9.66
N ILE A 769 -5.55 20.72 8.85
CA ILE A 769 -4.22 20.32 9.33
C ILE A 769 -3.61 21.40 10.24
N SER A 770 -3.90 22.69 10.00
CA SER A 770 -3.30 23.81 10.74
C SER A 770 -3.80 23.94 12.18
N ASP A 771 -4.81 23.19 12.56
CA ASP A 771 -5.31 23.20 13.94
C ASP A 771 -4.20 22.88 14.94
N GLY A 772 -3.95 23.79 15.91
CA GLY A 772 -2.83 23.68 16.84
C GLY A 772 -1.44 24.00 16.29
N CYS A 773 -1.33 24.61 15.09
CA CYS A 773 -0.07 25.12 14.54
C CYS A 773 0.02 26.64 14.73
N ASP A 774 1.18 27.10 15.24
CA ASP A 774 1.44 28.52 15.47
C ASP A 774 2.23 29.17 14.32
N SER A 775 2.81 28.37 13.44
CA SER A 775 3.68 28.84 12.34
C SER A 775 3.54 27.99 11.08
N VAL A 776 3.99 28.54 9.95
CA VAL A 776 4.06 27.85 8.66
C VAL A 776 4.98 26.63 8.73
N ASP A 777 6.10 26.72 9.45
CA ASP A 777 7.02 25.60 9.60
C ASP A 777 6.40 24.45 10.38
N CYS A 778 5.66 24.77 11.47
CA CYS A 778 4.89 23.77 12.21
C CYS A 778 3.87 23.06 11.31
N LEU A 779 3.14 23.79 10.47
CA LEU A 779 2.20 23.24 9.51
C LEU A 779 2.91 22.32 8.49
N ILE A 780 4.05 22.73 7.97
CA ILE A 780 4.84 21.93 7.02
C ILE A 780 5.35 20.63 7.66
N GLU A 781 5.85 20.70 8.90
CA GLU A 781 6.29 19.51 9.62
C GLU A 781 5.13 18.55 9.91
N LYS A 782 3.99 19.09 10.31
CA LYS A 782 2.77 18.30 10.53
C LYS A 782 2.30 17.61 9.25
N ILE A 783 2.33 18.31 8.10
CA ILE A 783 2.05 17.70 6.78
C ILE A 783 3.03 16.58 6.46
N LYS A 784 4.35 16.79 6.65
CA LYS A 784 5.37 15.76 6.42
C LYS A 784 5.15 14.51 7.29
N ALA A 785 4.74 14.68 8.52
CA ALA A 785 4.45 13.59 9.44
C ALA A 785 3.18 12.81 9.04
N LEU A 786 2.11 13.50 8.65
CA LEU A 786 0.83 12.93 8.23
C LEU A 786 0.93 12.08 6.97
N PHE A 787 1.70 12.54 5.99
CA PHE A 787 1.87 11.92 4.68
C PHE A 787 3.16 11.10 4.56
N SER A 788 3.69 10.60 5.67
CA SER A 788 4.86 9.73 5.64
C SER A 788 4.48 8.34 5.16
N ASP A 789 5.19 7.81 4.14
CA ASP A 789 5.02 6.44 3.64
C ASP A 789 5.49 5.36 4.64
N LYS A 790 5.84 5.71 5.86
CA LYS A 790 6.13 4.76 6.92
C LYS A 790 4.83 4.09 7.33
N LYS A 791 4.71 2.82 7.03
CA LYS A 791 3.57 1.97 7.37
C LYS A 791 3.34 1.99 8.88
N VAL A 792 2.32 2.70 9.29
CA VAL A 792 1.81 2.71 10.66
C VAL A 792 0.69 1.68 10.73
N LYS A 793 0.61 0.89 11.81
CA LYS A 793 -0.59 0.11 12.13
C LYS A 793 -1.76 1.09 12.24
N GLY A 794 -2.91 0.72 11.72
CA GLY A 794 -4.09 1.56 11.83
C GLY A 794 -4.96 1.55 10.57
N VAL A 795 -5.90 2.48 10.54
CA VAL A 795 -6.83 2.70 9.43
C VAL A 795 -6.11 3.36 8.27
N SER A 796 -6.33 2.84 7.07
CA SER A 796 -5.74 3.38 5.84
C SER A 796 -6.73 4.35 5.19
N LEU A 797 -6.42 5.64 5.18
CA LEU A 797 -7.22 6.69 4.55
C LEU A 797 -6.65 7.00 3.16
N SER A 798 -7.47 6.97 2.12
CA SER A 798 -7.00 7.19 0.75
C SER A 798 -8.07 7.82 -0.13
N THR A 799 -7.64 8.59 -1.15
CA THR A 799 -8.56 8.89 -2.23
C THR A 799 -8.80 7.64 -3.08
N ILE A 800 -9.96 7.55 -3.73
CA ILE A 800 -10.32 6.42 -4.59
C ILE A 800 -9.30 6.24 -5.71
N HIS A 801 -8.80 7.33 -6.31
CA HIS A 801 -7.77 7.29 -7.34
C HIS A 801 -6.48 6.61 -6.86
N LYS A 802 -6.00 6.96 -5.68
CA LYS A 802 -4.78 6.36 -5.08
C LYS A 802 -5.01 4.94 -4.58
N ALA A 803 -6.24 4.56 -4.29
CA ALA A 803 -6.61 3.22 -3.88
C ALA A 803 -6.69 2.23 -5.04
N LYS A 804 -6.58 2.66 -6.30
CA LYS A 804 -6.47 1.75 -7.44
C LYS A 804 -5.30 0.80 -7.24
N GLY A 805 -5.55 -0.51 -7.34
CA GLY A 805 -4.57 -1.56 -7.04
C GLY A 805 -4.51 -1.98 -5.56
N LEU A 806 -5.07 -1.21 -4.62
CA LEU A 806 -5.18 -1.57 -3.20
C LEU A 806 -6.47 -2.36 -2.93
N GLU A 807 -6.56 -3.00 -1.75
CA GLU A 807 -7.75 -3.73 -1.30
C GLU A 807 -7.71 -3.96 0.22
N ALA A 808 -8.88 -4.07 0.87
CA ALA A 808 -9.02 -4.37 2.29
C ALA A 808 -10.19 -5.33 2.56
N GLU A 809 -10.21 -5.96 3.75
CA GLU A 809 -11.34 -6.81 4.15
C GLU A 809 -12.61 -5.97 4.27
N ASN A 810 -12.51 -4.83 4.97
CA ASN A 810 -13.57 -3.86 5.12
C ASN A 810 -13.12 -2.54 4.48
N VAL A 811 -13.98 -1.98 3.67
CA VAL A 811 -13.78 -0.69 3.03
C VAL A 811 -14.97 0.20 3.37
N TYR A 812 -14.70 1.42 3.74
CA TYR A 812 -15.72 2.42 4.03
C TYR A 812 -15.61 3.57 3.05
N ILE A 813 -16.74 4.03 2.54
CA ILE A 813 -16.82 5.20 1.69
C ILE A 813 -17.17 6.41 2.56
N CYS A 814 -16.25 7.35 2.63
CA CYS A 814 -16.41 8.60 3.33
C CYS A 814 -17.09 9.61 2.40
N CYS A 815 -18.12 10.31 2.88
CA CYS A 815 -18.93 11.25 2.14
C CYS A 815 -19.40 10.67 0.78
N PRO A 816 -20.28 9.63 0.81
CA PRO A 816 -20.80 9.02 -0.41
C PRO A 816 -21.46 10.01 -1.38
N SER A 817 -22.04 11.10 -0.85
CA SER A 817 -22.68 12.15 -1.62
C SER A 817 -21.74 12.96 -2.54
N LEU A 818 -20.42 12.81 -2.36
CA LEU A 818 -19.41 13.35 -3.26
C LEU A 818 -19.16 12.47 -4.50
N LEU A 819 -19.82 11.34 -4.61
CA LEU A 819 -19.80 10.41 -5.74
C LEU A 819 -21.20 10.24 -6.36
N PRO A 820 -21.38 10.51 -7.65
CA PRO A 820 -20.41 11.14 -8.57
C PRO A 820 -20.16 12.61 -8.23
N ALA A 821 -19.01 13.14 -8.65
CA ALA A 821 -18.71 14.56 -8.46
C ALA A 821 -19.72 15.43 -9.23
N LYS A 822 -20.28 16.42 -8.57
CA LYS A 822 -21.28 17.34 -9.17
C LYS A 822 -20.72 18.19 -10.33
N SER A 823 -19.40 18.37 -10.37
CA SER A 823 -18.70 19.05 -11.46
C SER A 823 -18.65 18.21 -12.74
N ALA A 824 -18.84 16.91 -12.67
CA ALA A 824 -18.88 16.04 -13.85
C ALA A 824 -20.19 16.26 -14.62
N LYS A 825 -20.09 16.88 -15.79
CA LYS A 825 -21.25 17.21 -16.65
C LYS A 825 -21.18 16.52 -18.02
N LYS A 826 -19.96 16.22 -18.49
CA LYS A 826 -19.74 15.57 -19.78
C LYS A 826 -19.87 14.05 -19.68
N ALA A 827 -20.25 13.42 -20.77
CA ALA A 827 -20.46 11.98 -20.82
C ALA A 827 -19.21 11.18 -20.36
N TRP A 828 -18.00 11.62 -20.74
CA TRP A 828 -16.77 10.95 -20.34
C TRP A 828 -16.43 11.19 -18.86
N GLU A 829 -16.72 12.38 -18.29
CA GLU A 829 -16.56 12.69 -16.86
C GLU A 829 -17.50 11.82 -16.02
N LEU A 830 -18.78 11.75 -16.40
CA LEU A 830 -19.77 10.91 -15.76
C LEU A 830 -19.39 9.42 -15.82
N LYS A 831 -18.85 8.97 -16.97
CA LYS A 831 -18.31 7.63 -17.11
C LYS A 831 -17.13 7.40 -16.16
N GLN A 832 -16.22 8.35 -16.01
CA GLN A 832 -15.10 8.24 -15.06
C GLN A 832 -15.56 8.25 -13.61
N GLU A 833 -16.54 9.03 -13.24
CA GLU A 833 -17.12 8.98 -11.89
C GLU A 833 -17.78 7.62 -11.61
N ALA A 834 -18.51 7.04 -12.57
CA ALA A 834 -19.03 5.69 -12.46
C ALA A 834 -17.91 4.64 -12.33
N ASN A 835 -16.80 4.81 -13.06
CA ASN A 835 -15.61 3.98 -12.94
C ASN A 835 -14.96 4.12 -11.56
N LEU A 836 -14.94 5.32 -10.98
CA LEU A 836 -14.46 5.56 -9.63
C LEU A 836 -15.31 4.85 -8.57
N GLU A 837 -16.63 4.88 -8.71
CA GLU A 837 -17.52 4.12 -7.83
C GLU A 837 -17.24 2.61 -7.93
N TYR A 838 -17.11 2.09 -9.14
CA TYR A 838 -16.75 0.69 -9.35
C TYR A 838 -15.39 0.35 -8.72
N VAL A 839 -14.38 1.19 -8.93
CA VAL A 839 -13.06 1.00 -8.30
C VAL A 839 -13.19 1.03 -6.79
N ALA A 840 -13.92 1.98 -6.20
CA ALA A 840 -14.11 2.09 -4.76
C ALA A 840 -14.77 0.84 -4.17
N TYR A 841 -15.87 0.38 -4.76
CA TYR A 841 -16.62 -0.78 -4.26
C TYR A 841 -15.82 -2.07 -4.38
N THR A 842 -15.07 -2.24 -5.46
CA THR A 842 -14.26 -3.44 -5.70
C THR A 842 -12.95 -3.46 -4.91
N ARG A 843 -12.67 -2.46 -4.06
CA ARG A 843 -11.58 -2.54 -3.07
C ARG A 843 -11.97 -3.41 -1.88
N ALA A 844 -13.24 -3.53 -1.56
CA ALA A 844 -13.77 -4.31 -0.46
C ALA A 844 -13.80 -5.81 -0.78
N LYS A 845 -13.41 -6.64 0.20
CA LYS A 845 -13.50 -8.10 0.09
C LYS A 845 -14.76 -8.63 0.75
N LYS A 846 -15.04 -8.22 1.99
CA LYS A 846 -16.14 -8.76 2.80
C LYS A 846 -17.18 -7.73 3.16
N LYS A 847 -16.74 -6.54 3.63
CA LYS A 847 -17.65 -5.49 4.08
C LYS A 847 -17.41 -4.21 3.28
N LEU A 848 -18.48 -3.67 2.73
CA LEU A 848 -18.52 -2.32 2.16
C LEU A 848 -19.45 -1.47 3.03
N GLY A 849 -18.91 -0.47 3.70
CA GLY A 849 -19.65 0.47 4.53
C GLY A 849 -19.73 1.85 3.86
N PHE A 850 -20.85 2.54 4.05
CA PHE A 850 -21.00 3.94 3.69
C PHE A 850 -21.12 4.71 5.02
N LEU A 851 -20.17 5.60 5.30
CA LEU A 851 -20.13 6.33 6.57
C LEU A 851 -21.31 7.30 6.66
N SER A 852 -21.80 7.52 7.88
CA SER A 852 -22.80 8.57 8.14
C SER A 852 -22.20 9.93 7.82
N GLU A 853 -22.94 10.78 7.11
CA GLU A 853 -22.50 12.12 6.72
C GLU A 853 -22.72 13.16 7.84
N ASP A 854 -23.41 12.81 8.92
CA ASP A 854 -23.69 13.74 10.02
C ASP A 854 -22.40 14.27 10.66
N ALA A 855 -21.36 13.44 10.70
CA ALA A 855 -20.03 13.84 11.18
C ALA A 855 -19.27 14.77 10.22
N PHE A 856 -19.72 14.88 8.97
CA PHE A 856 -19.06 15.60 7.88
C PHE A 856 -19.94 16.72 7.32
N THR A 857 -20.81 17.30 8.11
CA THR A 857 -21.82 18.32 7.69
C THR A 857 -21.22 19.50 6.91
N ARG A 858 -19.92 19.79 7.11
CA ARG A 858 -19.20 20.84 6.37
C ARG A 858 -18.89 20.45 4.92
N TYR A 859 -18.94 19.18 4.56
CA TYR A 859 -18.57 18.66 3.24
C TYR A 859 -19.74 18.01 2.50
N SER A 860 -20.93 18.02 3.10
CA SER A 860 -22.11 17.48 2.45
C SER A 860 -22.39 18.22 1.13
N SER A 861 -22.91 17.50 0.16
CA SER A 861 -23.00 17.81 -1.26
C SER A 861 -23.85 19.05 -1.63
N ASN A 862 -24.31 19.84 -0.68
CA ASN A 862 -25.02 21.07 -0.99
C ASN A 862 -24.05 22.16 -1.44
N ALA A 863 -23.92 22.34 -2.76
CA ALA A 863 -23.24 23.49 -3.37
C ALA A 863 -23.76 24.82 -2.77
N GLN A 864 -25.03 24.88 -2.42
CA GLN A 864 -25.63 25.99 -1.69
C GLN A 864 -25.04 26.18 -0.28
N GLN A 865 -24.64 25.13 0.40
CA GLN A 865 -24.07 25.22 1.74
C GLN A 865 -22.57 25.60 1.68
N LYS A 866 -21.82 25.05 0.70
CA LYS A 866 -20.45 25.49 0.40
C LYS A 866 -20.41 26.99 0.01
N SER A 867 -21.31 27.37 -0.85
CA SER A 867 -21.50 28.76 -1.31
C SER A 867 -21.88 29.69 -0.17
N SER A 868 -22.82 29.31 0.69
CA SER A 868 -23.23 30.13 1.85
C SER A 868 -22.14 30.25 2.89
N ASP A 869 -21.35 29.21 3.17
CA ASP A 869 -20.22 29.27 4.10
C ASP A 869 -19.07 30.14 3.57
N LEU A 870 -18.79 30.06 2.27
CA LEU A 870 -17.78 30.87 1.62
C LEU A 870 -18.23 32.33 1.51
N GLN A 871 -19.48 32.57 1.18
CA GLN A 871 -20.11 33.91 1.18
C GLN A 871 -20.18 34.51 2.59
N LEU A 872 -20.44 33.69 3.62
CA LEU A 872 -20.36 34.11 5.03
C LEU A 872 -18.91 34.44 5.43
N LYS A 873 -17.91 33.69 4.98
CA LYS A 873 -16.51 34.05 5.19
C LYS A 873 -16.14 35.34 4.47
N LYS A 874 -16.54 35.50 3.20
CA LYS A 874 -16.38 36.76 2.44
C LYS A 874 -17.07 37.93 3.13
N ASN A 875 -18.28 37.77 3.60
CA ASN A 875 -19.07 38.78 4.26
C ASN A 875 -18.59 39.10 5.69
N LYS A 876 -18.13 38.11 6.47
CA LYS A 876 -17.50 38.36 7.79
C LYS A 876 -16.24 39.21 7.66
N VAL A 877 -15.48 39.03 6.61
CA VAL A 877 -14.26 39.79 6.34
C VAL A 877 -14.61 41.21 5.90
N PHE A 878 -15.64 41.40 5.08
CA PHE A 878 -16.13 42.73 4.69
C PHE A 878 -16.77 43.49 5.87
N LEU A 879 -17.50 42.82 6.76
CA LEU A 879 -18.10 43.42 7.94
C LEU A 879 -17.09 43.84 9.02
N LEU A 880 -15.97 43.14 9.12
CA LEU A 880 -14.94 43.44 10.14
C LEU A 880 -13.93 44.50 9.68
N TYR A 881 -13.73 44.70 8.35
CA TYR A 881 -12.61 45.49 7.86
C TYR A 881 -12.89 46.25 6.56
N GLY A 882 -14.09 46.21 5.98
CA GLY A 882 -14.38 46.80 4.68
C GLY A 882 -14.66 48.28 4.66
N ASP A 883 -14.18 48.95 3.63
CA ASP A 883 -14.49 50.31 3.30
C ASP A 883 -16.00 50.44 2.98
N THR A 884 -16.66 51.36 3.60
CA THR A 884 -18.09 51.34 3.92
C THR A 884 -19.04 51.76 2.80
N ASN A 885 -18.61 51.85 1.55
CA ASN A 885 -19.42 52.52 0.55
C ASN A 885 -20.23 51.69 -0.45
N ARG A 886 -20.14 50.34 -0.46
CA ARG A 886 -21.01 49.52 -1.36
C ARG A 886 -21.14 48.08 -0.88
N CYS A 887 -22.12 47.78 -0.02
CA CYS A 887 -22.59 46.40 0.13
C CYS A 887 -24.08 46.37 0.51
N SER A 888 -24.91 45.81 -0.35
CA SER A 888 -26.25 45.30 -0.02
C SER A 888 -26.17 43.81 0.20
N VAL A 889 -26.50 43.33 1.42
CA VAL A 889 -26.54 41.91 1.76
C VAL A 889 -27.98 41.45 1.66
N VAL A 890 -28.25 40.50 0.80
CA VAL A 890 -29.57 39.82 0.72
C VAL A 890 -29.51 38.53 1.56
N VAL A 891 -30.31 38.44 2.62
CA VAL A 891 -30.43 37.27 3.47
C VAL A 891 -31.66 36.46 3.05
N PRO A 892 -31.51 35.24 2.60
CA PRO A 892 -32.61 34.51 1.93
C PRO A 892 -33.70 33.92 2.85
N THR A 893 -33.52 33.75 4.15
CA THR A 893 -34.56 33.15 5.03
C THR A 893 -34.42 33.49 6.52
N HIS A 894 -35.53 33.42 7.27
CA HIS A 894 -35.67 33.71 8.71
C HIS A 894 -34.74 32.86 9.61
N LYS A 895 -34.39 31.60 9.22
CA LYS A 895 -33.48 30.73 9.92
C LYS A 895 -32.00 31.19 9.85
N ALA A 896 -31.58 31.77 8.75
CA ALA A 896 -30.23 32.29 8.58
C ALA A 896 -30.01 33.54 9.44
N ALA A 897 -31.02 34.36 9.60
CA ALA A 897 -30.96 35.55 10.48
C ALA A 897 -30.84 35.15 11.97
N GLN A 898 -31.55 34.12 12.43
CA GLN A 898 -31.44 33.62 13.81
C GLN A 898 -30.06 32.99 14.08
N HIS A 899 -29.46 32.33 13.09
CA HIS A 899 -28.12 31.75 13.21
C HIS A 899 -27.01 32.82 13.27
N ILE A 900 -27.18 33.89 12.50
CA ILE A 900 -26.31 35.07 12.56
C ILE A 900 -26.39 35.78 13.93
N ILE A 901 -27.59 35.93 14.47
CA ILE A 901 -27.80 36.53 15.80
C ILE A 901 -27.24 35.64 16.91
N SER A 902 -27.44 34.33 16.86
CA SER A 902 -26.92 33.39 17.88
C SER A 902 -25.38 33.25 17.85
N ASN A 903 -24.75 33.40 16.68
CA ASN A 903 -23.30 33.42 16.56
C ASN A 903 -22.68 34.78 16.92
N ALA A 904 -23.39 35.88 16.71
CA ALA A 904 -22.98 37.19 17.19
C ALA A 904 -22.97 37.26 18.75
N THR A 905 -23.95 36.66 19.42
CA THR A 905 -24.02 36.55 20.88
C THR A 905 -22.91 35.68 21.49
N LYS A 906 -22.43 34.64 20.78
CA LYS A 906 -21.28 33.81 21.22
C LYS A 906 -19.92 34.52 21.08
N ILE A 907 -19.82 35.54 20.22
CA ILE A 907 -18.62 36.39 20.07
C ILE A 907 -18.58 37.48 21.16
N GLU A 908 -19.72 37.95 21.62
CA GLU A 908 -19.82 38.95 22.72
C GLU A 908 -19.33 38.40 24.08
N THR A 909 -19.41 37.12 24.32
CA THR A 909 -18.92 36.51 25.59
C THR A 909 -17.38 36.40 25.66
N LYS A 910 -16.66 36.75 24.61
CA LYS A 910 -15.17 36.78 24.61
C LYS A 910 -14.56 38.15 24.41
N ALA A 911 -15.36 39.16 24.15
CA ALA A 911 -14.92 40.54 24.04
C ALA A 911 -15.71 41.38 25.07
N SER A 912 -15.19 41.45 26.30
CA SER A 912 -15.66 42.39 27.32
C SER A 912 -15.40 43.80 26.81
N ASN A 913 -16.36 44.38 26.19
CA ASN A 913 -16.79 45.78 26.29
C ASN A 913 -17.69 46.21 25.12
N ALA A 914 -18.92 46.50 25.47
CA ALA A 914 -19.84 47.44 24.86
C ALA A 914 -20.63 47.04 23.59
N ILE A 915 -21.70 46.34 23.80
CA ILE A 915 -22.94 46.55 22.98
C ILE A 915 -24.15 46.36 23.94
N ASN A 916 -24.87 47.47 24.28
CA ASN A 916 -26.16 47.39 24.93
C ASN A 916 -27.27 47.30 23.89
N ILE A 917 -27.99 46.18 23.87
CA ILE A 917 -29.25 46.03 23.16
C ILE A 917 -30.38 46.26 24.15
N SER A 918 -31.09 47.34 24.00
CA SER A 918 -32.30 47.62 24.79
C SER A 918 -33.54 47.22 24.02
N ASN A 919 -34.26 46.26 24.60
CA ASN A 919 -35.68 45.90 24.43
C ASN A 919 -36.44 46.26 23.14
N ALA A 920 -36.80 45.21 22.39
CA ALA A 920 -38.01 45.23 21.54
C ALA A 920 -39.03 44.27 22.13
N LYS A 921 -40.13 44.80 22.62
CA LYS A 921 -41.31 44.03 23.00
C LYS A 921 -41.99 43.42 21.80
N GLN A 922 -42.60 42.24 22.04
CA GLN A 922 -43.44 41.51 21.14
C GLN A 922 -44.56 42.30 20.52
N GLU A 923 -44.66 42.33 19.21
CA GLU A 923 -45.93 42.46 18.46
C GLU A 923 -45.86 41.65 17.17
N THR A 924 -46.97 41.06 16.80
CA THR A 924 -47.25 40.08 15.77
C THR A 924 -47.05 40.61 14.31
N PRO A 925 -46.95 39.75 13.31
CA PRO A 925 -46.12 39.96 12.13
C PRO A 925 -46.83 40.79 11.03
N GLN A 926 -46.30 41.94 10.77
CA GLN A 926 -46.47 42.57 9.47
C GLN A 926 -45.14 43.24 9.07
N SER A 927 -44.64 42.85 7.93
CA SER A 927 -43.56 43.39 7.11
C SER A 927 -42.55 44.34 7.80
N PHE A 928 -41.38 43.78 8.21
CA PHE A 928 -40.25 44.60 8.62
C PHE A 928 -39.41 45.03 7.44
N SER A 929 -39.39 46.36 7.18
CA SER A 929 -38.61 46.93 6.06
C SER A 929 -37.25 47.54 6.48
N SER A 930 -36.93 47.65 7.77
CA SER A 930 -35.59 48.17 8.17
C SER A 930 -35.26 48.02 9.66
N ILE A 931 -34.03 47.68 9.99
CA ILE A 931 -33.43 47.69 11.33
C ILE A 931 -32.42 48.83 11.42
N SER A 932 -32.51 49.64 12.48
CA SER A 932 -31.56 50.72 12.73
C SER A 932 -30.57 50.30 13.81
N LEU A 933 -29.28 50.25 13.48
CA LEU A 933 -28.18 50.03 14.42
C LEU A 933 -27.54 51.36 14.83
N PHE A 934 -27.38 51.57 16.13
CA PHE A 934 -26.67 52.73 16.67
C PHE A 934 -25.28 52.30 17.15
N MET A 935 -24.24 52.89 16.59
CA MET A 935 -22.88 52.75 17.13
C MET A 935 -22.47 54.06 17.82
N LYS A 936 -21.89 53.94 19.02
CA LYS A 936 -21.27 55.06 19.74
C LYS A 936 -19.75 54.98 19.54
N ASN A 937 -19.18 55.85 18.75
CA ASN A 937 -17.76 56.18 18.77
C ASN A 937 -17.60 57.59 19.27
N GLY A 938 -16.83 57.79 20.34
CA GLY A 938 -16.48 59.01 21.01
C GLY A 938 -16.93 60.33 20.36
N LYS A 939 -18.02 60.86 20.81
CA LYS A 939 -18.56 62.21 20.54
C LYS A 939 -19.30 62.46 19.22
N LYS A 940 -19.53 61.51 18.31
CA LYS A 940 -20.48 61.72 17.20
C LYS A 940 -21.38 60.54 17.00
N LYS A 941 -22.72 60.71 17.09
CA LYS A 941 -23.74 59.74 16.72
C LYS A 941 -23.90 59.72 15.19
N VAL A 942 -23.61 58.55 14.57
CA VAL A 942 -23.89 58.36 13.14
C VAL A 942 -24.99 57.30 13.00
N LYS A 943 -26.08 57.69 12.37
CA LYS A 943 -27.22 56.81 12.05
C LYS A 943 -26.95 56.13 10.71
N ARG A 944 -26.84 54.82 10.66
CA ARG A 944 -26.75 54.05 9.41
C ARG A 944 -27.95 53.10 9.27
N ARG A 945 -28.57 53.13 8.10
CA ARG A 945 -29.67 52.23 7.74
C ARG A 945 -29.09 51.08 6.92
N ILE A 946 -29.36 49.86 7.33
CA ILE A 946 -29.07 48.65 6.56
C ILE A 946 -30.44 48.15 6.05
N LYS A 947 -30.60 48.01 4.72
CA LYS A 947 -31.75 47.34 4.11
C LYS A 947 -31.47 45.82 4.08
N ILE A 948 -32.36 45.06 4.66
CA ILE A 948 -32.37 43.62 4.62
C ILE A 948 -33.31 43.17 3.51
#